data_fdaef83cc3c7a177ea4bd80d98f2f9b5
#
_entry.id   fdaef83cc3c7a177ea4bd80d98f2f9b5
#
_cell.length_a   1.000
_cell.length_b   1.000
_cell.length_c   1.000
_cell.angle_alpha   90.00
_cell.angle_beta   90.00
_cell.angle_gamma   90.00
#
_symmetry.space_group_name_H-M   'P 1'
#
loop_
_entity.id
_entity.type
_entity.pdbx_description
1 polymer ?
#
loop_
_entity_poly.entity_id
_entity_poly.type
_entity_poly.pdbx_seq_one_letter_code
_entity_poly.pdbx_strand_id
1 'polypeptide(L)'
;MPHILWGQVEEAQLLGIIRSENGEGLPGITVVLKGSEKGTATDVEGNFSISHIRPGQYKLQVSGVGFEPLEQAVSLAAGEKLEINFRLKESAQQMDEVLIIGQNDTQIKSREGFQVDAIDAKGLQNTTANLNEVLIRNPGINVRQKGGLGAEFDLSLNGLSGRQIRFFMDGLPMDQFGSALRMNNIPVNLIDRVEVYKGVVPVYLGSDALGGAVNIITKQTASDYLDASYAVGSFNTHRLALSGQYYDENSGLVFKANAFHNYSDNNYWVDVQIPDPLTGQYGPEERVRRFHDAYRSSMGQAEIGFRNRSFADELLIGLTAAGNYDELQHGISMDRVFGRVHTTSQTFMPSLKYRKTFNRLSVKLYAAYQLSDYQVIDTSAVTYDWRGNFKPKNNPNLAESGWEKSLFTFNDQSFQNTANLTYELDGSQQLVLNYTQAYFRREGHDPLSKHPVPFEDPNILDKKVMGLSYRLGLLDEKLSTTLFSKVYNFSSLLIGQDWDGTNTTFENELFKPGYGLASAYQVSDQLRLKASYEHAFRLPDGYEMFGDGLLLLSNPQLQPEKSDNFNLGMQYQKQFGKNQQVEAELNFFLRDTEDLIRIEATGLTSQYVNQRDARSSGFEAAINYQFGRIFFADFNISYQNIINTSRYENGSISYIYKDRIPNIPYLFSNQSLGVQQEDMLRKDDRLSLQWRGHFVEQYFLKWPSLGSADSKHIIPSQYVQDVELTYSMESGKYNFSLACTNLANARVFDHFRLQRPGRAFQLKARYFITQ
;
A
#
# COMPACT_ATOMS: atom_id res chain seq x y z
N MET A 1 -63.67 18.20 12.03
CA MET A 1 -62.34 17.81 11.58
C MET A 1 -62.40 17.59 10.08
N PRO A 2 -61.72 18.33 9.23
CA PRO A 2 -61.71 18.09 7.80
C PRO A 2 -60.70 16.96 7.49
N HIS A 3 -61.17 15.92 6.83
CA HIS A 3 -60.32 14.89 6.26
C HIS A 3 -59.53 15.48 5.07
N ILE A 4 -58.20 15.56 5.20
CA ILE A 4 -57.32 15.87 4.11
C ILE A 4 -57.20 14.58 3.25
N LEU A 5 -57.88 14.55 2.10
CA LEU A 5 -57.68 13.53 1.05
C LEU A 5 -56.27 13.78 0.44
N TRP A 6 -55.34 12.89 0.71
CA TRP A 6 -54.08 12.79 -0.05
C TRP A 6 -54.46 12.19 -1.41
N GLY A 7 -54.45 13.01 -2.46
CA GLY A 7 -54.58 12.54 -3.82
C GLY A 7 -53.37 11.66 -4.16
N GLN A 8 -53.56 10.38 -4.40
CA GLN A 8 -52.54 9.51 -5.01
C GLN A 8 -52.22 10.09 -6.41
N VAL A 9 -50.98 10.59 -6.59
CA VAL A 9 -50.49 10.94 -7.91
C VAL A 9 -50.30 9.61 -8.67
N GLU A 10 -51.10 9.37 -9.72
CA GLU A 10 -50.92 8.20 -10.56
C GLU A 10 -49.56 8.25 -11.23
N GLU A 11 -48.74 7.25 -10.97
CA GLU A 11 -47.37 7.14 -11.46
C GLU A 11 -47.34 6.68 -12.93
N ALA A 12 -46.43 7.24 -13.71
CA ALA A 12 -46.25 6.88 -15.11
C ALA A 12 -45.26 5.70 -15.27
N GLN A 13 -45.34 5.04 -16.43
CA GLN A 13 -44.44 3.98 -16.85
C GLN A 13 -43.85 4.29 -18.22
N LEU A 14 -42.55 4.07 -18.39
CA LEU A 14 -41.82 4.16 -19.64
C LEU A 14 -41.34 2.76 -20.05
N LEU A 15 -41.63 2.35 -21.28
CA LEU A 15 -41.22 1.06 -21.82
C LEU A 15 -40.81 1.20 -23.29
N GLY A 16 -40.09 0.23 -23.83
CA GLY A 16 -39.67 0.24 -25.23
C GLY A 16 -38.63 -0.82 -25.56
N ILE A 17 -38.20 -0.79 -26.82
CA ILE A 17 -37.17 -1.71 -27.33
C ILE A 17 -36.02 -0.91 -27.92
N ILE A 18 -34.81 -1.37 -27.66
CA ILE A 18 -33.56 -0.81 -28.23
C ILE A 18 -32.95 -1.83 -29.18
N ARG A 19 -32.74 -1.40 -30.42
CA ARG A 19 -32.22 -2.24 -31.51
C ARG A 19 -30.98 -1.65 -32.15
N SER A 20 -30.16 -2.47 -32.76
CA SER A 20 -29.07 -2.05 -33.66
C SER A 20 -29.63 -1.49 -34.98
N GLU A 21 -28.78 -0.88 -35.79
CA GLU A 21 -29.15 -0.46 -37.17
C GLU A 21 -29.62 -1.67 -38.02
N ASN A 22 -29.11 -2.86 -37.77
CA ASN A 22 -29.48 -4.10 -38.42
C ASN A 22 -30.80 -4.70 -37.90
N GLY A 23 -31.41 -4.10 -36.89
CA GLY A 23 -32.73 -4.49 -36.36
C GLY A 23 -32.66 -5.56 -35.24
N GLU A 24 -31.49 -5.99 -34.81
CA GLU A 24 -31.33 -6.93 -33.70
C GLU A 24 -31.53 -6.22 -32.35
N GLY A 25 -32.21 -6.88 -31.40
CA GLY A 25 -32.37 -6.37 -30.03
C GLY A 25 -31.03 -6.28 -29.34
N LEU A 26 -30.76 -5.17 -28.63
CA LEU A 26 -29.51 -4.91 -27.97
C LEU A 26 -29.65 -5.16 -26.46
N PRO A 27 -29.04 -6.24 -25.91
CA PRO A 27 -29.05 -6.51 -24.49
C PRO A 27 -28.04 -5.62 -23.73
N GLY A 28 -28.34 -5.35 -22.44
CA GLY A 28 -27.41 -4.65 -21.55
C GLY A 28 -27.23 -3.15 -21.83
N ILE A 29 -28.06 -2.55 -22.69
CA ILE A 29 -28.07 -1.09 -22.92
C ILE A 29 -28.70 -0.40 -21.71
N THR A 30 -27.97 0.56 -21.17
CA THR A 30 -28.41 1.35 -20.01
C THR A 30 -29.35 2.46 -20.44
N VAL A 31 -30.52 2.54 -19.78
CA VAL A 31 -31.54 3.55 -19.98
C VAL A 31 -31.76 4.31 -18.69
N VAL A 32 -31.41 5.60 -18.66
CA VAL A 32 -31.48 6.46 -17.45
C VAL A 32 -32.40 7.65 -17.72
N LEU A 33 -33.25 7.94 -16.75
CA LEU A 33 -34.12 9.12 -16.77
C LEU A 33 -33.44 10.26 -16.00
N LYS A 34 -32.69 11.13 -16.71
CA LYS A 34 -31.98 12.28 -16.10
C LYS A 34 -32.98 13.21 -15.40
N GLY A 35 -32.63 13.61 -14.17
CA GLY A 35 -33.50 14.38 -13.28
C GLY A 35 -34.34 13.51 -12.35
N SER A 36 -34.16 12.18 -12.40
CA SER A 36 -34.74 11.21 -11.45
C SER A 36 -33.65 10.15 -11.14
N GLU A 37 -33.82 9.40 -10.06
CA GLU A 37 -32.95 8.26 -9.70
C GLU A 37 -33.36 6.96 -10.42
N LYS A 38 -34.17 7.05 -11.48
CA LYS A 38 -34.77 5.92 -12.19
C LYS A 38 -33.93 5.57 -13.43
N GLY A 39 -33.63 4.29 -13.56
CA GLY A 39 -32.97 3.72 -14.72
C GLY A 39 -33.11 2.20 -14.76
N THR A 40 -32.83 1.60 -15.90
CA THR A 40 -32.88 0.16 -16.14
C THR A 40 -31.84 -0.22 -17.20
N ALA A 41 -31.61 -1.52 -17.39
CA ALA A 41 -30.89 -2.04 -18.54
C ALA A 41 -31.85 -2.89 -19.40
N THR A 42 -31.57 -3.00 -20.71
CA THR A 42 -32.34 -3.85 -21.61
C THR A 42 -32.10 -5.33 -21.34
N ASP A 43 -33.14 -6.12 -21.53
CA ASP A 43 -33.07 -7.59 -21.51
C ASP A 43 -32.43 -8.17 -22.79
N VAL A 44 -32.40 -9.51 -22.91
CA VAL A 44 -31.77 -10.22 -24.04
C VAL A 44 -32.44 -9.94 -25.39
N GLU A 45 -33.69 -9.51 -25.42
CA GLU A 45 -34.44 -9.10 -26.63
C GLU A 45 -34.34 -7.60 -26.89
N GLY A 46 -33.65 -6.83 -26.01
CA GLY A 46 -33.51 -5.38 -26.11
C GLY A 46 -34.67 -4.59 -25.48
N ASN A 47 -35.59 -5.21 -24.73
CA ASN A 47 -36.71 -4.52 -24.09
C ASN A 47 -36.22 -3.84 -22.79
N PHE A 48 -36.85 -2.69 -22.47
CA PHE A 48 -36.65 -2.02 -21.19
C PHE A 48 -37.98 -1.55 -20.61
N SER A 49 -38.06 -1.43 -19.29
CA SER A 49 -39.19 -0.87 -18.57
C SER A 49 -38.75 -0.14 -17.31
N ILE A 50 -39.20 1.11 -17.15
CA ILE A 50 -39.03 1.92 -15.95
C ILE A 50 -40.42 2.25 -15.41
N SER A 51 -40.71 1.79 -14.20
CA SER A 51 -42.03 1.97 -13.55
C SER A 51 -41.93 2.99 -12.40
N HIS A 52 -43.11 3.43 -11.91
CA HIS A 52 -43.23 4.34 -10.77
C HIS A 52 -42.55 5.70 -11.00
N ILE A 53 -42.76 6.29 -12.19
CA ILE A 53 -42.18 7.59 -12.54
C ILE A 53 -43.23 8.68 -12.19
N ARG A 54 -42.81 9.73 -11.50
CA ARG A 54 -43.69 10.88 -11.25
C ARG A 54 -43.94 11.62 -12.56
N PRO A 55 -45.16 12.18 -12.77
CA PRO A 55 -45.44 12.99 -13.95
C PRO A 55 -44.49 14.19 -14.03
N GLY A 56 -43.93 14.47 -15.23
CA GLY A 56 -42.99 15.54 -15.42
C GLY A 56 -42.25 15.49 -16.77
N GLN A 57 -41.39 16.47 -16.98
CA GLN A 57 -40.47 16.49 -18.12
C GLN A 57 -39.09 15.96 -17.72
N TYR A 58 -38.60 15.03 -18.52
CA TYR A 58 -37.35 14.36 -18.28
C TYR A 58 -36.51 14.29 -19.54
N LYS A 59 -35.21 14.03 -19.39
CA LYS A 59 -34.32 13.59 -20.47
C LYS A 59 -34.01 12.11 -20.33
N LEU A 60 -34.38 11.32 -21.29
CA LEU A 60 -34.05 9.91 -21.37
C LEU A 60 -32.67 9.80 -22.04
N GLN A 61 -31.73 9.19 -21.37
CA GLN A 61 -30.42 8.86 -21.89
C GLN A 61 -30.31 7.35 -22.10
N VAL A 62 -29.93 6.97 -23.33
CA VAL A 62 -29.70 5.59 -23.74
C VAL A 62 -28.24 5.44 -24.11
N SER A 63 -27.51 4.50 -23.48
CA SER A 63 -26.09 4.29 -23.70
C SER A 63 -25.68 2.82 -23.52
N GLY A 64 -24.75 2.37 -24.33
CA GLY A 64 -24.24 1.00 -24.26
C GLY A 64 -22.86 0.89 -24.93
N VAL A 65 -22.12 -0.14 -24.55
CA VAL A 65 -20.78 -0.43 -25.08
C VAL A 65 -20.85 -0.67 -26.58
N GLY A 66 -20.07 0.05 -27.37
CA GLY A 66 -20.01 -0.09 -28.82
C GLY A 66 -21.10 0.68 -29.59
N PHE A 67 -21.89 1.53 -28.93
CA PHE A 67 -22.96 2.31 -29.56
C PHE A 67 -22.87 3.80 -29.25
N GLU A 68 -23.26 4.66 -30.20
CA GLU A 68 -23.36 6.11 -29.98
C GLU A 68 -24.45 6.41 -28.93
N PRO A 69 -24.16 7.16 -27.84
CA PRO A 69 -25.19 7.48 -26.84
C PRO A 69 -26.24 8.42 -27.41
N LEU A 70 -27.49 8.22 -27.04
CA LEU A 70 -28.63 9.00 -27.50
C LEU A 70 -29.35 9.65 -26.31
N GLU A 71 -29.69 10.94 -26.44
CA GLU A 71 -30.53 11.65 -25.46
C GLU A 71 -31.82 12.14 -26.13
N GLN A 72 -32.95 11.90 -25.48
CA GLN A 72 -34.28 12.35 -25.94
C GLN A 72 -35.08 12.95 -24.79
N ALA A 73 -35.70 14.13 -25.03
CA ALA A 73 -36.62 14.71 -24.08
C ALA A 73 -37.93 13.92 -24.10
N VAL A 74 -38.46 13.59 -22.91
CA VAL A 74 -39.73 12.88 -22.74
C VAL A 74 -40.59 13.62 -21.72
N SER A 75 -41.89 13.67 -21.98
CA SER A 75 -42.89 14.24 -21.06
C SER A 75 -43.86 13.14 -20.66
N LEU A 76 -44.05 12.93 -19.38
CA LEU A 76 -44.89 11.87 -18.82
C LEU A 76 -46.06 12.49 -18.06
N ALA A 77 -47.31 12.15 -18.47
CA ALA A 77 -48.51 12.52 -17.75
C ALA A 77 -48.83 11.51 -16.63
N ALA A 78 -49.74 11.88 -15.72
CA ALA A 78 -50.16 11.00 -14.63
C ALA A 78 -50.81 9.73 -15.17
N GLY A 79 -50.37 8.55 -14.75
CA GLY A 79 -50.86 7.24 -15.17
C GLY A 79 -50.50 6.82 -16.58
N GLU A 80 -49.70 7.60 -17.30
CA GLU A 80 -49.33 7.33 -18.69
C GLU A 80 -48.36 6.15 -18.81
N LYS A 81 -48.62 5.28 -19.80
CA LYS A 81 -47.67 4.29 -20.29
C LYS A 81 -47.11 4.75 -21.63
N LEU A 82 -45.88 5.31 -21.60
CA LEU A 82 -45.24 5.80 -22.81
C LEU A 82 -44.31 4.73 -23.37
N GLU A 83 -44.52 4.35 -24.64
CA GLU A 83 -43.62 3.43 -25.35
C GLU A 83 -42.70 4.21 -26.29
N ILE A 84 -41.37 4.03 -26.14
CA ILE A 84 -40.39 4.66 -27.00
C ILE A 84 -39.35 3.63 -27.42
N ASN A 85 -39.17 3.50 -28.74
CA ASN A 85 -38.22 2.58 -29.34
C ASN A 85 -37.03 3.33 -29.91
N PHE A 86 -35.81 2.80 -29.71
CA PHE A 86 -34.57 3.40 -30.19
C PHE A 86 -33.84 2.46 -31.16
N ARG A 87 -33.16 3.07 -32.12
CA ARG A 87 -32.10 2.41 -32.89
C ARG A 87 -30.76 3.09 -32.56
N LEU A 88 -29.84 2.31 -32.06
CA LEU A 88 -28.52 2.78 -31.79
C LEU A 88 -27.61 2.47 -32.97
N LYS A 89 -26.79 3.45 -33.31
CA LYS A 89 -25.75 3.33 -34.32
C LYS A 89 -24.53 2.75 -33.69
N GLU A 90 -23.91 1.74 -34.35
CA GLU A 90 -22.62 1.21 -33.91
C GLU A 90 -21.58 2.33 -34.00
N SER A 91 -20.91 2.58 -32.90
CA SER A 91 -19.76 3.48 -32.88
C SER A 91 -18.53 2.70 -33.29
N ALA A 92 -17.94 3.06 -34.43
CA ALA A 92 -16.62 2.58 -34.83
C ALA A 92 -15.50 3.18 -33.96
N GLN A 93 -15.84 4.04 -33.01
CA GLN A 93 -14.94 4.44 -31.95
C GLN A 93 -14.85 3.27 -30.97
N GLN A 94 -13.80 2.50 -31.10
CA GLN A 94 -13.25 1.70 -30.02
C GLN A 94 -13.25 2.59 -28.78
N MET A 95 -13.86 2.12 -27.71
CA MET A 95 -14.04 2.90 -26.51
C MET A 95 -12.75 3.63 -26.17
N ASP A 96 -12.69 4.90 -26.51
CA ASP A 96 -12.10 5.84 -25.57
C ASP A 96 -12.68 5.44 -24.22
N GLU A 97 -11.81 5.18 -23.27
CA GLU A 97 -12.21 5.10 -21.88
C GLU A 97 -13.07 6.35 -21.64
N VAL A 98 -14.37 6.21 -21.92
CA VAL A 98 -15.34 7.24 -21.56
C VAL A 98 -15.05 7.38 -20.09
N LEU A 99 -14.55 8.52 -19.72
CA LEU A 99 -14.69 9.04 -18.38
C LEU A 99 -16.21 9.09 -18.18
N ILE A 100 -16.81 7.90 -17.97
CA ILE A 100 -18.06 7.82 -17.28
C ILE A 100 -17.73 8.51 -15.98
N ILE A 101 -18.36 9.65 -15.76
CA ILE A 101 -18.56 10.23 -14.45
C ILE A 101 -19.58 9.31 -13.73
N GLY A 102 -19.38 8.04 -13.76
CA GLY A 102 -19.65 7.06 -12.76
C GLY A 102 -18.47 7.18 -11.80
N GLN A 103 -18.77 7.51 -10.55
CA GLN A 103 -17.74 7.70 -9.53
C GLN A 103 -16.83 6.48 -9.55
N ASN A 104 -15.59 6.65 -9.97
CA ASN A 104 -14.56 5.62 -9.90
C ASN A 104 -14.44 5.22 -8.41
N ASP A 105 -14.20 3.95 -8.09
CA ASP A 105 -14.00 3.47 -6.72
C ASP A 105 -13.02 4.35 -5.93
N THR A 106 -12.03 4.90 -6.60
CA THR A 106 -11.08 5.87 -6.07
C THR A 106 -11.77 7.16 -5.60
N GLN A 107 -12.72 7.69 -6.38
CA GLN A 107 -13.50 8.89 -6.03
C GLN A 107 -14.50 8.62 -4.92
N ILE A 108 -15.10 7.41 -4.90
CA ILE A 108 -16.00 6.99 -3.81
C ILE A 108 -15.22 6.96 -2.50
N LYS A 109 -14.04 6.34 -2.50
CA LYS A 109 -13.16 6.28 -1.32
C LYS A 109 -12.71 7.67 -0.86
N SER A 110 -12.36 8.56 -1.77
CA SER A 110 -11.99 9.92 -1.43
C SER A 110 -13.12 10.74 -0.78
N ARG A 111 -14.39 10.31 -0.89
CA ARG A 111 -15.56 10.98 -0.27
C ARG A 111 -15.83 10.52 1.16
N GLU A 112 -15.23 9.44 1.62
CA GLU A 112 -15.33 9.02 3.01
C GLU A 112 -14.77 10.10 3.95
N GLY A 113 -15.26 10.14 5.20
CA GLY A 113 -14.80 11.10 6.22
C GLY A 113 -13.33 10.91 6.63
N PHE A 114 -12.75 9.77 6.30
CA PHE A 114 -11.34 9.47 6.52
C PHE A 114 -10.44 10.29 5.59
N GLN A 115 -9.26 10.67 6.08
CA GLN A 115 -8.22 11.23 5.20
C GLN A 115 -7.58 10.07 4.43
N VAL A 116 -8.02 9.85 3.20
CA VAL A 116 -7.55 8.77 2.33
C VAL A 116 -7.17 9.32 0.97
N ASP A 117 -5.99 8.92 0.50
CA ASP A 117 -5.53 9.12 -0.87
C ASP A 117 -5.64 7.79 -1.60
N ALA A 118 -6.37 7.78 -2.70
CA ALA A 118 -6.50 6.60 -3.54
C ALA A 118 -5.75 6.84 -4.85
N ILE A 119 -4.69 6.07 -5.07
CA ILE A 119 -3.83 6.14 -6.26
C ILE A 119 -4.30 5.10 -7.24
N ASP A 120 -4.77 5.51 -8.42
CA ASP A 120 -5.04 4.60 -9.52
C ASP A 120 -3.71 4.06 -10.08
N ALA A 121 -3.52 2.74 -10.01
CA ALA A 121 -2.31 2.10 -10.52
C ALA A 121 -2.36 1.80 -12.02
N LYS A 122 -3.51 1.91 -12.70
CA LYS A 122 -3.66 1.55 -14.12
C LYS A 122 -2.71 2.32 -15.02
N GLY A 123 -2.59 3.64 -14.83
CA GLY A 123 -1.65 4.48 -15.55
C GLY A 123 -0.18 4.13 -15.32
N LEU A 124 0.13 3.50 -14.18
CA LEU A 124 1.48 3.14 -13.77
C LEU A 124 1.90 1.71 -14.18
N GLN A 125 0.93 0.84 -14.52
CA GLN A 125 1.21 -0.54 -14.94
C GLN A 125 2.09 -0.63 -16.18
N ASN A 126 2.02 0.36 -17.09
CA ASN A 126 2.84 0.44 -18.29
C ASN A 126 4.24 1.02 -18.04
N THR A 127 4.49 1.60 -16.87
CA THR A 127 5.77 2.20 -16.50
C THR A 127 6.72 1.18 -15.86
N THR A 128 7.97 1.58 -15.65
CA THR A 128 8.97 0.78 -14.94
C THR A 128 8.86 0.90 -13.42
N ALA A 129 8.00 1.78 -12.92
CA ALA A 129 7.86 2.11 -11.51
C ALA A 129 7.60 0.88 -10.63
N ASN A 130 8.25 0.84 -9.48
CA ASN A 130 7.93 -0.10 -8.40
C ASN A 130 6.95 0.52 -7.41
N LEU A 131 6.44 -0.29 -6.47
CA LEU A 131 5.42 0.18 -5.53
C LEU A 131 5.93 1.30 -4.60
N ASN A 132 7.20 1.27 -4.18
CA ASN A 132 7.78 2.35 -3.38
C ASN A 132 7.80 3.68 -4.14
N GLU A 133 8.09 3.65 -5.44
CA GLU A 133 8.04 4.84 -6.31
C GLU A 133 6.62 5.33 -6.54
N VAL A 134 5.63 4.45 -6.50
CA VAL A 134 4.21 4.83 -6.53
C VAL A 134 3.83 5.53 -5.23
N LEU A 135 4.21 4.98 -4.08
CA LEU A 135 3.86 5.52 -2.77
C LEU A 135 4.51 6.88 -2.50
N ILE A 136 5.78 7.05 -2.86
CA ILE A 136 6.52 8.30 -2.60
C ILE A 136 5.90 9.52 -3.31
N ARG A 137 5.09 9.30 -4.36
CA ARG A 137 4.38 10.38 -5.08
C ARG A 137 3.24 10.99 -4.28
N ASN A 138 2.80 10.33 -3.19
CA ASN A 138 1.73 10.84 -2.35
C ASN A 138 2.24 11.83 -1.32
N PRO A 139 1.49 12.91 -1.06
CA PRO A 139 1.82 13.84 0.00
C PRO A 139 1.83 13.10 1.37
N GLY A 140 2.76 13.49 2.24
CA GLY A 140 2.94 12.89 3.57
C GLY A 140 3.76 11.61 3.60
N ILE A 141 4.01 10.97 2.46
CA ILE A 141 4.79 9.73 2.39
C ILE A 141 6.23 10.03 2.03
N ASN A 142 7.14 9.49 2.84
CA ASN A 142 8.54 9.37 2.50
C ASN A 142 8.97 7.89 2.62
N VAL A 143 9.71 7.40 1.64
CA VAL A 143 10.24 6.04 1.61
C VAL A 143 11.77 6.12 1.64
N ARG A 144 12.38 5.55 2.67
CA ARG A 144 13.83 5.42 2.81
C ARG A 144 14.25 3.98 2.55
N GLN A 145 15.22 3.78 1.67
CA GLN A 145 15.69 2.46 1.27
C GLN A 145 17.13 2.24 1.71
N LYS A 146 17.46 1.02 2.12
CA LYS A 146 18.81 0.67 2.57
C LYS A 146 19.76 0.29 1.42
N GLY A 147 19.26 0.15 0.20
CA GLY A 147 20.08 -0.29 -0.92
C GLY A 147 19.32 -0.38 -2.24
N GLY A 148 19.68 -1.38 -3.05
CA GLY A 148 19.09 -1.69 -4.36
C GLY A 148 17.80 -2.49 -4.31
N LEU A 149 17.58 -3.32 -5.32
CA LEU A 149 16.41 -4.19 -5.40
C LEU A 149 16.39 -5.18 -4.22
N GLY A 150 15.25 -5.36 -3.58
CA GLY A 150 15.08 -6.27 -2.44
C GLY A 150 15.52 -5.70 -1.10
N ALA A 151 16.28 -4.60 -1.07
CA ALA A 151 16.71 -3.98 0.17
C ALA A 151 15.50 -3.57 1.04
N GLU A 152 15.68 -3.63 2.35
CA GLU A 152 14.70 -3.15 3.30
C GLU A 152 14.40 -1.66 3.07
N PHE A 153 13.18 -1.28 3.36
CA PHE A 153 12.74 0.11 3.29
C PHE A 153 11.94 0.48 4.53
N ASP A 154 12.01 1.75 4.89
CA ASP A 154 11.20 2.37 5.92
C ASP A 154 10.24 3.35 5.25
N LEU A 155 8.94 3.13 5.42
CA LEU A 155 7.93 4.08 5.01
C LEU A 155 7.54 4.94 6.21
N SER A 156 7.54 6.26 6.02
CA SER A 156 7.01 7.21 6.98
C SER A 156 5.78 7.91 6.43
N LEU A 157 4.80 8.13 7.30
CA LEU A 157 3.55 8.82 7.01
C LEU A 157 3.23 9.76 8.17
N ASN A 158 3.22 11.06 7.90
CA ASN A 158 2.92 12.09 8.91
C ASN A 158 3.81 12.00 10.16
N GLY A 159 5.08 11.63 9.97
CA GLY A 159 6.07 11.52 11.02
C GLY A 159 6.09 10.22 11.80
N LEU A 160 5.12 9.36 11.61
CA LEU A 160 5.14 8.00 12.13
C LEU A 160 5.75 7.08 11.07
N SER A 161 6.46 6.04 11.48
CA SER A 161 7.24 5.21 10.57
C SER A 161 7.34 3.76 11.00
N GLY A 162 7.82 2.92 10.10
CA GLY A 162 8.04 1.50 10.35
C GLY A 162 6.72 0.79 10.68
N ARG A 163 6.69 0.09 11.81
CA ARG A 163 5.55 -0.75 12.22
C ARG A 163 4.33 0.02 12.71
N GLN A 164 4.43 1.34 12.85
CA GLN A 164 3.30 2.23 13.17
C GLN A 164 2.34 2.42 11.97
N ILE A 165 2.80 2.04 10.78
CA ILE A 165 2.01 2.02 9.56
C ILE A 165 1.76 0.57 9.19
N ARG A 166 0.49 0.21 8.94
CA ARG A 166 0.11 -1.14 8.56
C ARG A 166 -0.09 -1.27 7.05
N PHE A 167 0.38 -2.38 6.51
CA PHE A 167 0.22 -2.73 5.11
C PHE A 167 -0.84 -3.80 4.95
N PHE A 168 -1.68 -3.63 3.93
CA PHE A 168 -2.75 -4.56 3.60
C PHE A 168 -2.70 -4.90 2.11
N MET A 169 -3.13 -6.11 1.78
CA MET A 169 -3.45 -6.53 0.42
C MET A 169 -4.91 -7.00 0.40
N ASP A 170 -5.74 -6.34 -0.41
CA ASP A 170 -7.19 -6.59 -0.46
C ASP A 170 -7.87 -6.53 0.93
N GLY A 171 -7.39 -5.64 1.80
CA GLY A 171 -7.87 -5.49 3.17
C GLY A 171 -7.31 -6.50 4.19
N LEU A 172 -6.31 -7.30 3.80
CA LEU A 172 -5.68 -8.32 4.65
C LEU A 172 -4.34 -7.83 5.17
N PRO A 173 -4.08 -7.90 6.49
CA PRO A 173 -2.80 -7.49 7.04
C PRO A 173 -1.64 -8.28 6.44
N MET A 174 -0.57 -7.59 6.03
CA MET A 174 0.64 -8.20 5.46
C MET A 174 1.74 -8.46 6.50
N ASP A 175 1.54 -8.12 7.76
CA ASP A 175 2.57 -8.15 8.82
C ASP A 175 3.23 -9.52 8.98
N GLN A 176 2.54 -10.58 8.58
CA GLN A 176 2.97 -11.96 8.78
C GLN A 176 3.26 -12.70 7.46
N PHE A 177 3.26 -12.01 6.30
CA PHE A 177 3.47 -12.67 5.00
C PHE A 177 4.92 -13.14 4.76
N GLY A 178 5.81 -12.94 5.73
CA GLY A 178 7.22 -13.33 5.63
C GLY A 178 8.04 -12.45 4.68
N SER A 179 9.35 -12.66 4.67
CA SER A 179 10.28 -11.83 3.89
C SER A 179 10.13 -12.00 2.37
N ALA A 180 9.64 -13.14 1.91
CA ALA A 180 9.46 -13.43 0.49
C ALA A 180 8.32 -12.61 -0.16
N LEU A 181 7.28 -12.25 0.61
CA LEU A 181 6.11 -11.50 0.17
C LEU A 181 6.14 -10.02 0.60
N ARG A 182 7.33 -9.44 0.76
CA ARG A 182 7.47 -8.01 1.06
C ARG A 182 6.79 -7.15 0.00
N MET A 183 6.21 -6.04 0.41
CA MET A 183 5.46 -5.12 -0.44
C MET A 183 6.25 -4.65 -1.67
N ASN A 184 7.56 -4.37 -1.53
CA ASN A 184 8.41 -3.90 -2.63
C ASN A 184 8.73 -4.96 -3.70
N ASN A 185 8.40 -6.23 -3.45
CA ASN A 185 8.51 -7.32 -4.45
C ASN A 185 7.29 -7.39 -5.36
N ILE A 186 6.15 -6.81 -4.96
CA ILE A 186 4.88 -6.91 -5.68
C ILE A 186 4.94 -6.04 -6.94
N PRO A 187 4.76 -6.62 -8.14
CA PRO A 187 4.72 -5.84 -9.37
C PRO A 187 3.48 -4.94 -9.44
N VAL A 188 3.64 -3.70 -9.89
CA VAL A 188 2.53 -2.75 -10.08
C VAL A 188 1.48 -3.28 -11.07
N ASN A 189 1.86 -4.17 -11.97
CA ASN A 189 0.92 -4.83 -12.89
C ASN A 189 -0.19 -5.64 -12.21
N LEU A 190 0.03 -6.13 -10.98
CA LEU A 190 -0.97 -6.87 -10.21
C LEU A 190 -1.95 -5.95 -9.48
N ILE A 191 -1.66 -4.65 -9.42
CA ILE A 191 -2.34 -3.66 -8.58
C ILE A 191 -3.34 -2.89 -9.43
N ASP A 192 -4.57 -2.73 -8.92
CA ASP A 192 -5.60 -1.86 -9.48
C ASP A 192 -5.47 -0.44 -8.90
N ARG A 193 -5.40 -0.34 -7.58
CA ARG A 193 -5.18 0.92 -6.87
C ARG A 193 -4.47 0.72 -5.54
N VAL A 194 -3.94 1.80 -4.99
CA VAL A 194 -3.38 1.84 -3.64
C VAL A 194 -4.15 2.88 -2.83
N GLU A 195 -4.65 2.49 -1.67
CA GLU A 195 -5.37 3.36 -0.73
C GLU A 195 -4.45 3.67 0.45
N VAL A 196 -4.18 4.95 0.71
CA VAL A 196 -3.35 5.42 1.82
C VAL A 196 -4.22 6.16 2.82
N TYR A 197 -4.46 5.54 3.97
CA TYR A 197 -5.21 6.12 5.09
C TYR A 197 -4.26 6.84 6.03
N LYS A 198 -4.47 8.14 6.28
CA LYS A 198 -3.56 9.00 7.03
C LYS A 198 -4.08 9.22 8.45
N GLY A 199 -3.40 8.62 9.41
CA GLY A 199 -3.68 8.73 10.84
C GLY A 199 -4.87 7.90 11.30
N VAL A 200 -6.07 8.20 10.83
CA VAL A 200 -7.32 7.52 11.22
C VAL A 200 -7.65 6.42 10.23
N VAL A 201 -7.80 5.17 10.72
CA VAL A 201 -7.97 3.98 9.88
C VAL A 201 -9.38 3.38 10.08
N PRO A 202 -10.13 3.12 8.99
CA PRO A 202 -11.45 2.52 9.06
C PRO A 202 -11.47 1.16 9.77
N VAL A 203 -12.56 0.86 10.48
CA VAL A 203 -12.68 -0.41 11.22
C VAL A 203 -12.65 -1.64 10.34
N TYR A 204 -13.11 -1.56 9.08
CA TYR A 204 -13.15 -2.70 8.18
C TYR A 204 -11.77 -3.23 7.77
N LEU A 205 -10.69 -2.48 8.03
CA LEU A 205 -9.32 -2.98 7.89
C LEU A 205 -8.85 -3.78 9.12
N GLY A 206 -9.56 -3.69 10.25
CA GLY A 206 -9.24 -4.49 11.44
C GLY A 206 -7.82 -4.25 11.96
N SER A 207 -7.41 -2.98 12.04
CA SER A 207 -6.01 -2.60 12.21
C SER A 207 -5.72 -2.03 13.58
N ASP A 208 -4.54 -2.36 14.10
CA ASP A 208 -3.85 -1.69 15.20
C ASP A 208 -2.86 -0.61 14.70
N ALA A 209 -3.12 -0.02 13.53
CA ALA A 209 -2.30 1.06 12.97
C ALA A 209 -2.37 2.32 13.82
N LEU A 210 -1.21 2.94 14.06
CA LEU A 210 -1.10 4.18 14.82
C LEU A 210 -0.95 5.39 13.89
N GLY A 211 -0.15 5.24 12.82
CA GLY A 211 0.19 6.31 11.88
C GLY A 211 -0.67 6.35 10.62
N GLY A 212 -1.35 5.26 10.34
CA GLY A 212 -2.14 5.06 9.14
C GLY A 212 -1.97 3.69 8.52
N ALA A 213 -2.56 3.50 7.35
CA ALA A 213 -2.55 2.22 6.65
C ALA A 213 -2.36 2.41 5.14
N VAL A 214 -1.66 1.47 4.51
CA VAL A 214 -1.53 1.35 3.07
C VAL A 214 -2.23 0.06 2.63
N ASN A 215 -3.29 0.17 1.84
CA ASN A 215 -4.05 -0.97 1.35
C ASN A 215 -3.87 -1.12 -0.16
N ILE A 216 -3.22 -2.18 -0.58
CA ILE A 216 -2.98 -2.52 -1.98
C ILE A 216 -4.19 -3.32 -2.47
N ILE A 217 -4.92 -2.80 -3.44
CA ILE A 217 -6.04 -3.49 -4.06
C ILE A 217 -5.56 -4.14 -5.34
N THR A 218 -5.67 -5.45 -5.41
CA THR A 218 -5.34 -6.23 -6.62
C THR A 218 -6.45 -6.12 -7.66
N LYS A 219 -6.17 -6.50 -8.91
CA LYS A 219 -7.17 -6.50 -9.99
C LYS A 219 -8.39 -7.35 -9.64
N GLN A 220 -9.56 -6.73 -9.65
CA GLN A 220 -10.85 -7.35 -9.30
C GLN A 220 -11.84 -7.34 -10.48
N THR A 221 -11.34 -7.37 -11.72
CA THR A 221 -12.20 -7.45 -12.91
C THR A 221 -13.03 -8.72 -12.93
N ALA A 222 -14.19 -8.66 -13.56
CA ALA A 222 -15.04 -9.83 -13.83
C ALA A 222 -14.69 -10.49 -15.18
N SER A 223 -13.93 -9.83 -16.06
CA SER A 223 -13.59 -10.30 -17.40
C SER A 223 -12.31 -11.15 -17.41
N ASP A 224 -12.17 -11.93 -18.45
CA ASP A 224 -10.92 -12.63 -18.74
C ASP A 224 -9.81 -11.65 -19.10
N TYR A 225 -8.62 -11.92 -18.61
CA TYR A 225 -7.44 -11.12 -18.97
C TYR A 225 -6.16 -11.92 -18.88
N LEU A 226 -5.17 -11.47 -19.63
CA LEU A 226 -3.77 -11.87 -19.51
C LEU A 226 -2.89 -10.62 -19.51
N ASP A 227 -2.02 -10.50 -18.50
CA ASP A 227 -1.04 -9.43 -18.33
C ASP A 227 0.33 -10.04 -18.10
N ALA A 228 1.23 -9.86 -19.04
CA ALA A 228 2.60 -10.35 -18.96
C ALA A 228 3.57 -9.20 -19.18
N SER A 229 4.57 -9.06 -18.32
CA SER A 229 5.60 -8.04 -18.48
C SER A 229 6.98 -8.56 -18.12
N TYR A 230 7.98 -8.04 -18.82
CA TYR A 230 9.38 -8.28 -18.54
C TYR A 230 10.15 -6.97 -18.58
N ALA A 231 10.98 -6.76 -17.58
CA ALA A 231 11.86 -5.60 -17.52
C ALA A 231 13.32 -6.03 -17.28
N VAL A 232 14.24 -5.35 -17.97
CA VAL A 232 15.69 -5.51 -17.81
C VAL A 232 16.31 -4.14 -17.54
N GLY A 233 17.30 -4.09 -16.66
CA GLY A 233 17.92 -2.83 -16.28
C GLY A 233 19.37 -2.93 -15.82
N SER A 234 19.91 -1.79 -15.40
CA SER A 234 21.23 -1.67 -14.81
C SER A 234 21.40 -2.64 -13.64
N PHE A 235 22.63 -2.99 -13.32
CA PHE A 235 23.01 -3.91 -12.24
C PHE A 235 22.49 -5.33 -12.46
N ASN A 236 22.38 -5.76 -13.72
CA ASN A 236 21.83 -7.05 -14.13
C ASN A 236 20.43 -7.30 -13.52
N THR A 237 19.59 -6.26 -13.54
CA THR A 237 18.26 -6.34 -12.95
C THR A 237 17.27 -6.91 -13.94
N HIS A 238 16.50 -7.92 -13.51
CA HIS A 238 15.45 -8.59 -14.28
C HIS A 238 14.17 -8.64 -13.44
N ARG A 239 13.04 -8.28 -14.05
CA ARG A 239 11.72 -8.38 -13.41
C ARG A 239 10.73 -9.00 -14.39
N LEU A 240 10.16 -10.13 -14.02
CA LEU A 240 9.10 -10.82 -14.75
C LEU A 240 7.83 -10.74 -13.91
N ALA A 241 6.70 -10.40 -14.53
CA ALA A 241 5.39 -10.51 -13.91
C ALA A 241 4.40 -11.11 -14.88
N LEU A 242 3.56 -12.01 -14.37
CA LEU A 242 2.48 -12.67 -15.09
C LEU A 242 1.23 -12.65 -14.22
N SER A 243 0.10 -12.22 -14.78
CA SER A 243 -1.20 -12.24 -14.13
C SER A 243 -2.27 -12.60 -15.13
N GLY A 244 -3.19 -13.47 -14.76
CA GLY A 244 -4.28 -13.86 -15.63
C GLY A 244 -5.49 -14.33 -14.84
N GLN A 245 -6.66 -14.19 -15.47
CA GLN A 245 -7.92 -14.70 -14.97
C GLN A 245 -8.71 -15.31 -16.12
N TYR A 246 -9.33 -16.43 -15.83
CA TYR A 246 -10.38 -17.04 -16.64
C TYR A 246 -11.67 -17.09 -15.83
N TYR A 247 -12.76 -16.66 -16.43
CA TYR A 247 -14.11 -16.66 -15.82
C TYR A 247 -15.13 -17.22 -16.78
N ASP A 248 -15.77 -18.33 -16.42
CA ASP A 248 -16.90 -18.88 -17.16
C ASP A 248 -18.23 -18.39 -16.56
N GLU A 249 -18.91 -17.49 -17.24
CA GLU A 249 -20.18 -16.92 -16.79
C GLU A 249 -21.27 -17.97 -16.55
N ASN A 250 -21.30 -19.06 -17.34
CA ASN A 250 -22.33 -20.10 -17.23
C ASN A 250 -22.20 -20.91 -15.94
N SER A 251 -21.02 -21.38 -15.64
CA SER A 251 -20.74 -22.15 -14.42
C SER A 251 -20.39 -21.25 -13.23
N GLY A 252 -20.01 -19.99 -13.46
CA GLY A 252 -19.45 -19.09 -12.48
C GLY A 252 -18.05 -19.46 -12.00
N LEU A 253 -17.43 -20.44 -12.66
CA LEU A 253 -16.09 -20.88 -12.31
C LEU A 253 -15.07 -19.78 -12.60
N VAL A 254 -14.21 -19.51 -11.64
CA VAL A 254 -13.11 -18.56 -11.74
C VAL A 254 -11.80 -19.29 -11.49
N PHE A 255 -10.83 -19.03 -12.33
CA PHE A 255 -9.42 -19.39 -12.10
C PHE A 255 -8.55 -18.15 -12.24
N LYS A 256 -7.73 -17.83 -11.23
CA LYS A 256 -6.74 -16.75 -11.26
C LYS A 256 -5.34 -17.31 -11.04
N ALA A 257 -4.38 -16.76 -11.75
CA ALA A 257 -2.96 -17.07 -11.53
C ALA A 257 -2.14 -15.80 -11.56
N ASN A 258 -1.27 -15.63 -10.57
CA ASN A 258 -0.31 -14.54 -10.47
C ASN A 258 1.08 -15.12 -10.23
N ALA A 259 2.10 -14.58 -10.90
CA ALA A 259 3.48 -14.96 -10.66
C ALA A 259 4.40 -13.77 -10.88
N PHE A 260 5.49 -13.73 -10.12
CA PHE A 260 6.59 -12.82 -10.41
C PHE A 260 7.94 -13.45 -10.12
N HIS A 261 8.95 -12.93 -10.81
CA HIS A 261 10.36 -13.23 -10.54
C HIS A 261 11.17 -11.94 -10.64
N ASN A 262 11.88 -11.59 -9.57
CA ASN A 262 12.78 -10.45 -9.51
C ASN A 262 14.21 -10.96 -9.26
N TYR A 263 15.17 -10.38 -9.97
CA TYR A 263 16.60 -10.64 -9.79
C TYR A 263 17.39 -9.36 -10.00
N SER A 264 18.45 -9.15 -9.22
CA SER A 264 19.50 -8.14 -9.45
C SER A 264 20.80 -8.57 -8.80
N ASP A 265 21.93 -8.28 -9.44
CA ASP A 265 23.25 -8.40 -8.79
C ASP A 265 23.47 -7.26 -7.79
N ASN A 266 22.70 -6.16 -7.85
CA ASN A 266 22.89 -4.96 -7.06
C ASN A 266 24.32 -4.43 -7.03
N ASN A 267 25.09 -4.69 -8.08
CA ASN A 267 26.53 -4.45 -8.17
C ASN A 267 26.85 -3.00 -8.56
N TYR A 268 26.13 -2.03 -8.00
CA TYR A 268 26.34 -0.60 -8.23
C TYR A 268 27.60 -0.08 -7.51
N TRP A 269 28.05 1.11 -7.95
CA TRP A 269 29.21 1.79 -7.35
C TRP A 269 28.82 2.50 -6.07
N VAL A 270 29.71 2.40 -5.06
CA VAL A 270 29.61 3.09 -3.77
C VAL A 270 30.95 3.75 -3.44
N ASP A 271 30.89 4.85 -2.72
CA ASP A 271 32.07 5.55 -2.24
C ASP A 271 32.26 5.19 -0.75
N VAL A 272 33.39 4.55 -0.41
CA VAL A 272 33.66 3.99 0.91
C VAL A 272 35.06 4.31 1.37
N GLN A 273 35.26 4.39 2.68
CA GLN A 273 36.60 4.47 3.29
C GLN A 273 37.04 3.04 3.62
N ILE A 274 38.20 2.65 3.11
CA ILE A 274 38.76 1.32 3.33
C ILE A 274 39.85 1.44 4.38
N PRO A 275 39.80 0.68 5.51
CA PRO A 275 40.85 0.72 6.51
C PRO A 275 42.12 0.06 5.98
N ASP A 276 43.25 0.66 6.25
CA ASP A 276 44.57 0.08 5.99
C ASP A 276 44.70 -1.24 6.77
N PRO A 277 45.06 -2.36 6.13
CA PRO A 277 45.05 -3.67 6.76
C PRO A 277 46.13 -3.85 7.85
N LEU A 278 47.14 -2.95 7.91
CA LEU A 278 48.21 -2.99 8.87
C LEU A 278 47.96 -2.05 10.05
N THR A 279 47.47 -0.86 9.79
CA THR A 279 47.30 0.19 10.80
C THR A 279 45.89 0.32 11.32
N GLY A 280 44.90 -0.19 10.58
CA GLY A 280 43.46 -0.01 10.86
C GLY A 280 42.96 1.41 10.61
N GLN A 281 43.80 2.32 10.13
CA GLN A 281 43.39 3.70 9.82
C GLN A 281 42.59 3.75 8.52
N TYR A 282 41.53 4.53 8.53
CA TYR A 282 40.72 4.74 7.34
C TYR A 282 41.44 5.67 6.36
N GLY A 283 41.57 5.21 5.10
CA GLY A 283 42.09 6.00 3.99
C GLY A 283 41.07 7.01 3.47
N PRO A 284 41.38 7.74 2.38
CA PRO A 284 40.39 8.56 1.68
C PRO A 284 39.28 7.71 1.12
N GLU A 285 38.15 8.35 0.76
CA GLU A 285 37.07 7.66 0.05
C GLU A 285 37.56 7.08 -1.28
N GLU A 286 37.25 5.82 -1.50
CA GLU A 286 37.49 5.11 -2.76
C GLU A 286 36.17 4.68 -3.37
N ARG A 287 36.05 4.79 -4.69
CA ARG A 287 34.89 4.31 -5.43
C ARG A 287 35.08 2.84 -5.80
N VAL A 288 34.24 1.99 -5.20
CA VAL A 288 34.28 0.53 -5.38
C VAL A 288 32.92 -0.01 -5.81
N ARG A 289 32.92 -1.21 -6.35
CA ARG A 289 31.69 -1.90 -6.79
C ARG A 289 31.27 -2.89 -5.71
N ARG A 290 29.97 -2.96 -5.43
CA ARG A 290 29.41 -4.03 -4.60
C ARG A 290 29.61 -5.37 -5.33
N PHE A 291 29.92 -6.43 -4.60
CA PHE A 291 30.27 -7.73 -5.17
C PHE A 291 29.54 -8.92 -4.54
N HIS A 292 28.79 -8.69 -3.44
CA HIS A 292 28.03 -9.71 -2.72
C HIS A 292 26.72 -9.09 -2.18
N ASP A 293 25.82 -8.71 -3.12
CA ASP A 293 24.56 -8.02 -2.81
C ASP A 293 23.43 -8.50 -3.75
N ALA A 294 23.60 -9.70 -4.33
CA ALA A 294 22.60 -10.24 -5.25
C ALA A 294 21.32 -10.58 -4.53
N TYR A 295 20.21 -10.23 -5.16
CA TYR A 295 18.87 -10.48 -4.65
C TYR A 295 18.03 -11.25 -5.67
N ARG A 296 17.26 -12.22 -5.19
CA ARG A 296 16.30 -12.97 -5.99
C ARG A 296 15.03 -13.20 -5.19
N SER A 297 13.86 -12.88 -5.75
CA SER A 297 12.58 -13.24 -5.18
C SER A 297 11.62 -13.78 -6.23
N SER A 298 10.82 -14.76 -5.87
CA SER A 298 9.83 -15.38 -6.75
C SER A 298 8.56 -15.66 -5.98
N MET A 299 7.42 -15.54 -6.64
CA MET A 299 6.11 -15.90 -6.10
C MET A 299 5.26 -16.52 -7.19
N GLY A 300 4.51 -17.56 -6.84
CA GLY A 300 3.41 -18.12 -7.60
C GLY A 300 2.17 -18.17 -6.71
N GLN A 301 1.05 -17.73 -7.24
CA GLN A 301 -0.27 -17.78 -6.59
C GLN A 301 -1.28 -18.33 -7.59
N ALA A 302 -2.11 -19.24 -7.14
CA ALA A 302 -3.28 -19.73 -7.88
C ALA A 302 -4.51 -19.66 -6.99
N GLU A 303 -5.63 -19.20 -7.55
CA GLU A 303 -6.92 -19.16 -6.88
C GLU A 303 -7.97 -19.81 -7.79
N ILE A 304 -8.81 -20.65 -7.23
CA ILE A 304 -9.93 -21.30 -7.93
C ILE A 304 -11.19 -21.19 -7.09
N GLY A 305 -12.32 -21.02 -7.75
CA GLY A 305 -13.60 -20.96 -7.06
C GLY A 305 -14.74 -20.49 -7.94
N PHE A 306 -15.69 -19.81 -7.32
CA PHE A 306 -16.94 -19.42 -7.95
C PHE A 306 -17.23 -17.94 -7.73
N ARG A 307 -17.84 -17.31 -8.75
CA ARG A 307 -18.42 -15.95 -8.68
C ARG A 307 -19.88 -15.93 -9.13
N ASN A 308 -20.62 -14.94 -8.62
CA ASN A 308 -22.00 -14.65 -9.01
C ASN A 308 -22.93 -15.88 -8.90
N ARG A 309 -22.84 -16.63 -7.77
CA ARG A 309 -23.70 -17.77 -7.48
C ARG A 309 -24.67 -17.47 -6.33
N SER A 310 -25.77 -18.23 -6.26
CA SER A 310 -26.77 -18.05 -5.20
C SER A 310 -26.18 -18.17 -3.80
N PHE A 311 -25.16 -19.02 -3.61
CA PHE A 311 -24.50 -19.25 -2.33
C PHE A 311 -23.31 -18.29 -2.05
N ALA A 312 -22.73 -17.65 -3.09
CA ALA A 312 -21.61 -16.76 -2.94
C ALA A 312 -21.50 -15.75 -4.10
N ASP A 313 -21.27 -14.49 -3.78
CA ASP A 313 -20.86 -13.50 -4.78
C ASP A 313 -19.42 -13.74 -5.20
N GLU A 314 -18.59 -14.24 -4.25
CA GLU A 314 -17.26 -14.76 -4.50
C GLU A 314 -16.90 -15.80 -3.46
N LEU A 315 -16.41 -16.95 -3.88
CA LEU A 315 -15.77 -17.98 -3.06
C LEU A 315 -14.53 -18.45 -3.77
N LEU A 316 -13.35 -18.18 -3.20
CA LEU A 316 -12.07 -18.56 -3.77
C LEU A 316 -11.24 -19.34 -2.74
N ILE A 317 -10.65 -20.45 -3.19
CA ILE A 317 -9.60 -21.17 -2.49
C ILE A 317 -8.29 -20.84 -3.20
N GLY A 318 -7.32 -20.35 -2.45
CA GLY A 318 -6.04 -19.90 -2.95
C GLY A 318 -4.86 -20.66 -2.38
N LEU A 319 -3.80 -20.71 -3.15
CA LEU A 319 -2.50 -21.21 -2.73
C LEU A 319 -1.43 -20.25 -3.20
N THR A 320 -0.61 -19.77 -2.27
CA THR A 320 0.57 -18.93 -2.58
C THR A 320 1.83 -19.65 -2.12
N ALA A 321 2.83 -19.70 -3.01
CA ALA A 321 4.18 -20.15 -2.70
C ALA A 321 5.16 -19.06 -3.10
N ALA A 322 6.10 -18.71 -2.20
CA ALA A 322 7.08 -17.67 -2.45
C ALA A 322 8.43 -18.02 -1.84
N GLY A 323 9.50 -17.46 -2.39
CA GLY A 323 10.84 -17.63 -1.86
C GLY A 323 11.74 -16.47 -2.24
N ASN A 324 12.73 -16.19 -1.39
CA ASN A 324 13.79 -15.25 -1.71
C ASN A 324 15.18 -15.76 -1.28
N TYR A 325 16.18 -15.17 -1.90
CA TYR A 325 17.60 -15.31 -1.60
C TYR A 325 18.19 -13.90 -1.61
N ASP A 326 18.96 -13.57 -0.57
CA ASP A 326 19.49 -12.22 -0.35
C ASP A 326 20.93 -12.31 0.14
N GLU A 327 21.88 -11.84 -0.66
CA GLU A 327 23.28 -11.70 -0.26
C GLU A 327 23.45 -10.42 0.57
N LEU A 328 24.18 -10.52 1.67
CA LEU A 328 24.43 -9.41 2.56
C LEU A 328 25.86 -8.91 2.36
N GLN A 329 26.01 -7.76 1.68
CA GLN A 329 27.33 -7.16 1.42
C GLN A 329 28.00 -6.58 2.67
N HIS A 330 27.23 -6.17 3.66
CA HIS A 330 27.72 -5.52 4.88
C HIS A 330 26.76 -5.71 6.05
N GLY A 331 27.22 -5.42 7.27
CA GLY A 331 26.39 -5.38 8.47
C GLY A 331 25.51 -4.13 8.55
N ILE A 332 25.22 -3.66 9.76
CA ILE A 332 24.36 -2.47 10.01
C ILE A 332 24.96 -1.21 9.33
N SER A 333 26.28 -1.10 9.26
CA SER A 333 27.00 -0.05 8.52
C SER A 333 27.89 -0.66 7.46
N MET A 334 28.35 0.16 6.49
CA MET A 334 29.28 -0.27 5.45
C MET A 334 30.71 -0.51 5.94
N ASP A 335 30.98 -0.39 7.24
CA ASP A 335 32.32 -0.58 7.81
C ASP A 335 32.73 -2.06 7.91
N ARG A 336 31.76 -2.98 8.00
CA ARG A 336 31.99 -4.44 8.04
C ARG A 336 31.50 -5.08 6.75
N VAL A 337 32.42 -5.60 5.97
CA VAL A 337 32.17 -6.17 4.64
C VAL A 337 32.02 -7.68 4.73
N PHE A 338 30.99 -8.19 4.09
CA PHE A 338 30.73 -9.63 3.94
C PHE A 338 30.87 -10.03 2.47
N GLY A 339 31.23 -11.29 2.23
CA GLY A 339 31.35 -11.82 0.90
C GLY A 339 30.74 -13.22 0.73
N ARG A 340 30.15 -13.78 1.82
CA ARG A 340 29.49 -15.10 1.80
C ARG A 340 28.25 -15.17 2.67
N VAL A 341 28.01 -14.18 3.52
CA VAL A 341 26.78 -14.14 4.34
C VAL A 341 25.59 -13.94 3.44
N HIS A 342 24.58 -14.76 3.58
CA HIS A 342 23.33 -14.63 2.83
C HIS A 342 22.15 -15.20 3.62
N THR A 343 20.96 -14.84 3.19
CA THR A 343 19.72 -15.35 3.77
C THR A 343 18.85 -16.02 2.71
N THR A 344 18.06 -16.98 3.12
CA THR A 344 17.03 -17.61 2.28
C THR A 344 15.71 -17.61 3.03
N SER A 345 14.59 -17.51 2.30
CA SER A 345 13.30 -17.79 2.88
C SER A 345 12.36 -18.48 1.89
N GLN A 346 11.44 -19.28 2.44
CA GLN A 346 10.37 -19.93 1.72
C GLN A 346 9.07 -19.72 2.49
N THR A 347 7.99 -19.54 1.75
CA THR A 347 6.65 -19.31 2.31
C THR A 347 5.64 -20.14 1.53
N PHE A 348 4.75 -20.81 2.23
CA PHE A 348 3.61 -21.56 1.70
C PHE A 348 2.35 -21.12 2.43
N MET A 349 1.33 -20.64 1.69
CA MET A 349 0.14 -20.02 2.28
C MET A 349 -1.14 -20.42 1.53
N PRO A 350 -1.88 -21.44 1.99
CA PRO A 350 -3.27 -21.66 1.61
C PRO A 350 -4.18 -20.56 2.16
N SER A 351 -5.21 -20.19 1.40
CA SER A 351 -6.16 -19.14 1.76
C SER A 351 -7.58 -19.44 1.29
N LEU A 352 -8.55 -18.84 1.96
CA LEU A 352 -9.98 -18.90 1.64
C LEU A 352 -10.54 -17.48 1.65
N LYS A 353 -11.24 -17.10 0.58
CA LYS A 353 -11.99 -15.84 0.45
C LYS A 353 -13.46 -16.15 0.23
N TYR A 354 -14.34 -15.52 0.98
CA TYR A 354 -15.79 -15.63 0.80
C TYR A 354 -16.42 -14.25 0.88
N ARG A 355 -17.31 -13.96 -0.07
CA ARG A 355 -18.13 -12.75 -0.07
C ARG A 355 -19.55 -13.10 -0.49
N LYS A 356 -20.53 -12.57 0.26
CA LYS A 356 -21.95 -12.66 -0.07
C LYS A 356 -22.70 -11.46 0.44
N THR A 357 -23.55 -10.91 -0.42
CA THR A 357 -24.51 -9.88 -0.05
C THR A 357 -25.92 -10.47 0.00
N PHE A 358 -26.53 -10.41 1.18
CA PHE A 358 -27.88 -10.85 1.47
C PHE A 358 -28.75 -9.61 1.63
N ASN A 359 -29.35 -9.11 0.56
CA ASN A 359 -30.14 -7.88 0.57
C ASN A 359 -29.34 -6.69 1.17
N ARG A 360 -29.54 -6.38 2.46
CA ARG A 360 -28.88 -5.28 3.18
C ARG A 360 -27.62 -5.70 3.96
N LEU A 361 -27.34 -6.97 4.08
CA LEU A 361 -26.18 -7.50 4.81
C LEU A 361 -25.12 -7.98 3.83
N SER A 362 -23.94 -7.38 3.84
CA SER A 362 -22.77 -7.89 3.14
C SER A 362 -21.81 -8.56 4.13
N VAL A 363 -21.43 -9.77 3.80
CA VAL A 363 -20.49 -10.61 4.58
C VAL A 363 -19.24 -10.82 3.76
N LYS A 364 -18.07 -10.52 4.34
CA LYS A 364 -16.75 -10.82 3.75
C LYS A 364 -15.94 -11.58 4.79
N LEU A 365 -15.49 -12.77 4.42
CA LEU A 365 -14.64 -13.62 5.27
C LEU A 365 -13.35 -13.92 4.54
N TYR A 366 -12.27 -13.90 5.28
CA TYR A 366 -10.97 -14.35 4.82
C TYR A 366 -10.29 -15.18 5.89
N ALA A 367 -9.60 -16.25 5.47
CA ALA A 367 -8.71 -17.03 6.32
C ALA A 367 -7.47 -17.43 5.54
N ALA A 368 -6.30 -17.36 6.17
CA ALA A 368 -5.05 -17.88 5.62
C ALA A 368 -4.23 -18.54 6.71
N TYR A 369 -3.58 -19.64 6.35
CA TYR A 369 -2.58 -20.31 7.19
C TYR A 369 -1.25 -20.26 6.47
N GLN A 370 -0.19 -19.82 7.15
CA GLN A 370 1.12 -19.67 6.55
C GLN A 370 2.15 -20.49 7.29
N LEU A 371 2.99 -21.15 6.52
CA LEU A 371 4.24 -21.77 6.93
C LEU A 371 5.37 -21.01 6.27
N SER A 372 6.36 -20.56 7.04
CA SER A 372 7.49 -19.82 6.51
C SER A 372 8.79 -20.23 7.20
N ASP A 373 9.80 -20.52 6.39
CA ASP A 373 11.16 -20.75 6.86
C ASP A 373 12.03 -19.55 6.47
N TYR A 374 12.83 -19.07 7.40
CA TYR A 374 13.85 -18.03 7.15
C TYR A 374 15.17 -18.49 7.73
N GLN A 375 16.21 -18.58 6.91
CA GLN A 375 17.53 -19.05 7.32
C GLN A 375 18.60 -17.98 7.11
N VAL A 376 19.45 -17.78 8.11
CA VAL A 376 20.67 -16.98 8.06
C VAL A 376 21.87 -17.93 7.94
N ILE A 377 22.69 -17.72 6.92
CA ILE A 377 23.84 -18.57 6.60
C ILE A 377 25.10 -17.74 6.74
N ASP A 378 25.86 -17.98 7.83
CA ASP A 378 27.14 -17.34 8.13
C ASP A 378 28.14 -18.39 8.63
N THR A 379 28.74 -19.14 7.72
CA THR A 379 29.59 -20.29 8.03
C THR A 379 31.07 -20.07 7.71
N SER A 380 31.43 -18.91 7.16
CA SER A 380 32.77 -18.67 6.60
C SER A 380 33.67 -17.93 7.57
N ALA A 381 34.83 -18.50 7.89
CA ALA A 381 35.84 -17.91 8.80
C ALA A 381 36.81 -17.01 8.04
N VAL A 382 36.31 -16.02 7.33
CA VAL A 382 37.13 -15.04 6.58
C VAL A 382 36.68 -13.60 6.91
N THR A 383 37.54 -12.64 6.56
CA THR A 383 37.22 -11.20 6.61
C THR A 383 37.49 -10.62 5.25
N TYR A 384 36.51 -9.95 4.67
CA TYR A 384 36.57 -9.27 3.38
C TYR A 384 36.88 -7.79 3.52
N ASP A 385 37.49 -7.21 2.50
CA ASP A 385 37.51 -5.77 2.27
C ASP A 385 36.61 -5.37 1.10
N TRP A 386 36.41 -4.07 0.90
CA TRP A 386 35.56 -3.55 -0.20
C TRP A 386 36.14 -3.79 -1.60
N ARG A 387 37.39 -4.23 -1.75
CA ARG A 387 37.98 -4.64 -3.04
C ARG A 387 37.74 -6.11 -3.35
N GLY A 388 37.03 -6.84 -2.47
CA GLY A 388 36.77 -8.27 -2.58
C GLY A 388 37.90 -9.16 -2.15
N ASN A 389 39.03 -8.58 -1.60
CA ASN A 389 40.10 -9.38 -1.02
C ASN A 389 39.63 -9.96 0.31
N PHE A 390 40.12 -11.14 0.62
CA PHE A 390 39.81 -11.76 1.92
C PHE A 390 41.05 -12.36 2.58
N LYS A 391 40.97 -12.51 3.89
CA LYS A 391 41.96 -13.21 4.72
C LYS A 391 41.25 -14.14 5.71
N PRO A 392 41.81 -15.33 6.00
CA PRO A 392 41.29 -16.20 7.05
C PRO A 392 41.28 -15.49 8.39
N LYS A 393 40.28 -15.77 9.21
CA LYS A 393 40.28 -15.34 10.62
C LYS A 393 41.26 -16.18 11.45
N ASN A 394 41.84 -15.57 12.47
CA ASN A 394 42.74 -16.29 13.42
C ASN A 394 41.97 -17.37 14.19
N ASN A 395 40.69 -17.14 14.49
CA ASN A 395 39.83 -18.13 15.10
C ASN A 395 38.88 -18.73 14.02
N PRO A 396 39.07 -20.01 13.61
CA PRO A 396 38.29 -20.65 12.57
C PRO A 396 36.84 -20.97 12.97
N ASN A 397 36.50 -20.80 14.26
CA ASN A 397 35.09 -20.98 14.73
C ASN A 397 34.26 -19.71 14.53
N LEU A 398 34.89 -18.55 14.31
CA LEU A 398 34.17 -17.31 14.07
C LEU A 398 33.80 -17.17 12.60
N ALA A 399 32.56 -16.82 12.35
CA ALA A 399 31.99 -16.49 11.04
C ALA A 399 32.35 -15.05 10.59
N GLU A 400 31.91 -14.64 9.38
CA GLU A 400 32.20 -13.29 8.86
C GLU A 400 31.64 -12.18 9.76
N SER A 401 30.46 -12.37 10.33
CA SER A 401 29.84 -11.45 11.30
C SER A 401 30.71 -11.21 12.56
N GLY A 402 31.64 -12.11 12.86
CA GLY A 402 32.44 -12.08 14.07
C GLY A 402 31.86 -12.88 15.23
N TRP A 403 30.71 -13.50 15.04
CA TRP A 403 30.10 -14.46 15.94
C TRP A 403 30.48 -15.90 15.58
N GLU A 404 29.99 -16.88 16.30
CA GLU A 404 30.13 -18.30 15.93
C GLU A 404 29.47 -18.56 14.58
N LYS A 405 29.95 -19.61 13.87
CA LYS A 405 29.34 -20.04 12.63
C LYS A 405 27.90 -20.46 12.87
N SER A 406 27.02 -20.03 11.97
CA SER A 406 25.58 -20.21 12.13
C SER A 406 24.89 -20.66 10.84
N LEU A 407 23.93 -21.58 11.01
CA LEU A 407 22.91 -21.97 10.05
C LEU A 407 21.53 -21.78 10.69
N PHE A 408 21.33 -20.65 11.33
CA PHE A 408 20.15 -20.39 12.12
C PHE A 408 18.91 -20.32 11.27
N THR A 409 17.93 -21.15 11.59
CA THR A 409 16.65 -21.23 10.88
C THR A 409 15.51 -20.85 11.82
N PHE A 410 14.66 -19.92 11.37
CA PHE A 410 13.36 -19.65 11.96
C PHE A 410 12.30 -20.44 11.22
N ASN A 411 11.44 -21.13 11.98
CA ASN A 411 10.23 -21.80 11.48
C ASN A 411 9.03 -21.03 12.02
N ASP A 412 8.39 -20.29 11.15
CA ASP A 412 7.25 -19.43 11.49
C ASP A 412 5.94 -20.08 11.02
N GLN A 413 4.95 -20.11 11.91
CA GLN A 413 3.58 -20.49 11.62
C GLN A 413 2.68 -19.32 11.93
N SER A 414 1.82 -18.93 11.00
CA SER A 414 0.83 -17.91 11.27
C SER A 414 -0.55 -18.29 10.76
N PHE A 415 -1.57 -17.86 11.49
CA PHE A 415 -2.96 -17.96 11.09
C PHE A 415 -3.59 -16.58 11.14
N GLN A 416 -4.18 -16.17 10.04
CA GLN A 416 -4.89 -14.90 9.93
C GLN A 416 -6.32 -15.15 9.50
N ASN A 417 -7.26 -14.47 10.15
CA ASN A 417 -8.63 -14.42 9.72
C ASN A 417 -9.21 -13.01 9.86
N THR A 418 -10.12 -12.67 8.95
CA THR A 418 -10.86 -11.41 8.98
C THR A 418 -12.31 -11.68 8.62
N ALA A 419 -13.23 -11.14 9.42
CA ALA A 419 -14.65 -11.13 9.17
C ALA A 419 -15.17 -9.70 9.14
N ASN A 420 -15.75 -9.28 8.02
CA ASN A 420 -16.42 -7.99 7.86
C ASN A 420 -17.91 -8.21 7.59
N LEU A 421 -18.75 -7.62 8.44
CA LEU A 421 -20.20 -7.60 8.31
C LEU A 421 -20.63 -6.15 8.11
N THR A 422 -21.21 -5.85 6.97
CA THR A 422 -21.72 -4.52 6.64
C THR A 422 -23.22 -4.59 6.48
N TYR A 423 -23.97 -3.82 7.26
CA TYR A 423 -25.40 -3.75 7.22
C TYR A 423 -25.88 -2.36 6.81
N GLU A 424 -26.55 -2.26 5.68
CA GLU A 424 -27.18 -1.04 5.18
C GLU A 424 -28.56 -0.88 5.82
N LEU A 425 -28.71 0.06 6.75
CA LEU A 425 -29.98 0.39 7.39
C LEU A 425 -30.91 1.09 6.38
N ASP A 426 -30.38 2.08 5.69
CA ASP A 426 -30.96 2.78 4.55
C ASP A 426 -29.82 3.36 3.67
N GLY A 427 -30.13 4.12 2.63
CA GLY A 427 -29.10 4.72 1.75
C GLY A 427 -28.13 5.67 2.46
N SER A 428 -28.51 6.22 3.63
CA SER A 428 -27.72 7.20 4.40
C SER A 428 -27.03 6.60 5.63
N GLN A 429 -27.42 5.39 6.06
CA GLN A 429 -26.97 4.78 7.29
C GLN A 429 -26.41 3.40 7.10
N GLN A 430 -25.19 3.18 7.63
CA GLN A 430 -24.47 1.92 7.50
C GLN A 430 -23.84 1.53 8.84
N LEU A 431 -23.97 0.28 9.21
CA LEU A 431 -23.29 -0.32 10.36
C LEU A 431 -22.24 -1.32 9.85
N VAL A 432 -21.01 -1.24 10.37
CA VAL A 432 -19.94 -2.18 10.04
C VAL A 432 -19.39 -2.80 11.31
N LEU A 433 -19.36 -4.12 11.35
CA LEU A 433 -18.66 -4.90 12.37
C LEU A 433 -17.49 -5.62 11.71
N ASN A 434 -16.30 -5.45 12.27
CA ASN A 434 -15.09 -6.16 11.85
C ASN A 434 -14.53 -6.97 13.01
N TYR A 435 -13.99 -8.15 12.69
CA TYR A 435 -13.12 -8.93 13.54
C TYR A 435 -11.91 -9.38 12.76
N THR A 436 -10.71 -9.14 13.29
CA THR A 436 -9.44 -9.60 12.71
C THR A 436 -8.61 -10.27 13.80
N GLN A 437 -8.06 -11.44 13.49
CA GLN A 437 -7.10 -12.13 14.33
C GLN A 437 -5.83 -12.45 13.55
N ALA A 438 -4.68 -12.27 14.19
CA ALA A 438 -3.37 -12.63 13.69
C ALA A 438 -2.63 -13.42 14.79
N TYR A 439 -2.61 -14.74 14.64
CA TYR A 439 -1.84 -15.66 15.48
C TYR A 439 -0.48 -15.92 14.83
N PHE A 440 0.58 -15.89 15.62
CA PHE A 440 1.95 -16.12 15.17
C PHE A 440 2.71 -16.99 16.18
N ARG A 441 3.43 -17.99 15.66
CA ARG A 441 4.29 -18.89 16.43
C ARG A 441 5.63 -18.99 15.72
N ARG A 442 6.72 -18.81 16.46
CA ARG A 442 8.10 -18.90 15.97
C ARG A 442 8.87 -19.95 16.76
N GLU A 443 9.57 -20.80 16.04
CA GLU A 443 10.60 -21.70 16.55
C GLU A 443 11.94 -21.39 15.88
N GLY A 444 13.05 -21.64 16.57
CA GLY A 444 14.41 -21.45 16.06
C GLY A 444 15.24 -22.69 16.21
N HIS A 445 16.13 -22.92 15.24
CA HIS A 445 17.07 -24.03 15.26
C HIS A 445 18.39 -23.65 14.57
N ASP A 446 19.51 -24.02 15.20
CA ASP A 446 20.84 -23.91 14.58
C ASP A 446 21.62 -25.22 14.79
N PRO A 447 21.83 -26.04 13.74
CA PRO A 447 22.53 -27.31 13.86
C PRO A 447 24.03 -27.15 14.15
N LEU A 448 24.61 -25.93 14.02
CA LEU A 448 26.00 -25.66 14.31
C LEU A 448 26.21 -25.15 15.74
N SER A 449 25.17 -24.68 16.42
CA SER A 449 25.29 -24.19 17.78
C SER A 449 25.58 -25.34 18.75
N LYS A 450 26.48 -25.06 19.70
CA LYS A 450 26.80 -25.95 20.84
C LYS A 450 26.07 -25.53 22.10
N HIS A 451 25.37 -24.43 22.04
CA HIS A 451 24.61 -23.84 23.13
C HIS A 451 23.13 -23.80 22.74
N PRO A 452 22.23 -23.76 23.70
CA PRO A 452 20.82 -23.50 23.43
C PRO A 452 20.67 -22.24 22.54
N VAL A 453 19.83 -22.35 21.52
CA VAL A 453 19.56 -21.24 20.61
C VAL A 453 18.26 -20.55 20.97
N PRO A 454 18.15 -19.25 20.69
CA PRO A 454 16.89 -18.54 20.84
C PRO A 454 15.75 -19.27 20.09
N PHE A 455 14.57 -19.34 20.71
CA PHE A 455 13.36 -19.94 20.13
C PHE A 455 13.39 -21.49 19.97
N GLU A 456 14.29 -22.21 20.64
CA GLU A 456 14.17 -23.67 20.73
C GLU A 456 12.79 -24.07 21.26
N ASP A 457 12.30 -23.33 22.26
CA ASP A 457 10.92 -23.37 22.70
C ASP A 457 10.11 -22.29 21.96
N PRO A 458 8.87 -22.59 21.51
CA PRO A 458 8.13 -21.68 20.66
C PRO A 458 7.67 -20.41 21.37
N ASN A 459 7.93 -19.27 20.76
CA ASN A 459 7.33 -18.01 21.15
C ASN A 459 6.03 -17.77 20.37
N ILE A 460 4.99 -17.33 21.08
CA ILE A 460 3.63 -17.19 20.55
C ILE A 460 3.14 -15.76 20.75
N LEU A 461 2.40 -15.29 19.75
CA LEU A 461 1.72 -13.99 19.76
C LEU A 461 0.34 -14.15 19.15
N ASP A 462 -0.69 -13.63 19.81
CA ASP A 462 -2.07 -13.62 19.31
C ASP A 462 -2.66 -12.21 19.46
N LYS A 463 -2.92 -11.56 18.32
CA LYS A 463 -3.51 -10.24 18.23
C LYS A 463 -4.94 -10.38 17.73
N LYS A 464 -5.88 -9.73 18.42
CA LYS A 464 -7.29 -9.65 18.01
C LYS A 464 -7.74 -8.21 18.02
N VAL A 465 -8.31 -7.78 16.93
CA VAL A 465 -8.90 -6.43 16.80
C VAL A 465 -10.36 -6.60 16.41
N MET A 466 -11.25 -6.05 17.21
CA MET A 466 -12.68 -5.98 16.91
C MET A 466 -13.08 -4.51 16.78
N GLY A 467 -13.78 -4.17 15.71
CA GLY A 467 -14.21 -2.80 15.43
C GLY A 467 -15.69 -2.73 15.08
N LEU A 468 -16.35 -1.70 15.59
CA LEU A 468 -17.73 -1.35 15.26
C LEU A 468 -17.76 0.08 14.76
N SER A 469 -18.41 0.34 13.61
CA SER A 469 -18.63 1.69 13.12
C SER A 469 -20.07 1.91 12.67
N TYR A 470 -20.53 3.14 12.85
CA TYR A 470 -21.82 3.62 12.37
C TYR A 470 -21.60 4.87 11.53
N ARG A 471 -21.97 4.78 10.24
CA ARG A 471 -21.96 5.90 9.31
C ARG A 471 -23.36 6.50 9.21
N LEU A 472 -23.41 7.83 9.24
CA LEU A 472 -24.61 8.63 9.09
C LEU A 472 -24.39 9.71 8.02
N GLY A 473 -25.19 9.68 6.97
CA GLY A 473 -25.31 10.74 5.97
C GLY A 473 -26.41 11.73 6.35
N LEU A 474 -26.10 13.01 6.32
CA LEU A 474 -26.99 14.13 6.63
C LEU A 474 -26.96 15.17 5.52
N LEU A 475 -27.96 16.04 5.46
CA LEU A 475 -28.04 17.17 4.50
C LEU A 475 -27.96 16.65 3.04
N ASP A 476 -28.75 15.65 2.71
CA ASP A 476 -28.73 14.98 1.38
C ASP A 476 -27.31 14.46 1.02
N GLU A 477 -26.70 13.72 1.93
CA GLU A 477 -25.35 13.14 1.82
C GLU A 477 -24.21 14.18 1.73
N LYS A 478 -24.48 15.47 1.90
CA LYS A 478 -23.43 16.52 1.94
C LYS A 478 -22.56 16.42 3.16
N LEU A 479 -23.10 15.95 4.29
CA LEU A 479 -22.35 15.67 5.50
C LEU A 479 -22.38 14.17 5.77
N SER A 480 -21.25 13.51 5.65
CA SER A 480 -21.06 12.11 6.02
C SER A 480 -20.21 12.03 7.27
N THR A 481 -20.73 11.38 8.33
CA THR A 481 -20.03 11.22 9.60
C THR A 481 -20.00 9.76 9.99
N THR A 482 -18.83 9.26 10.37
CA THR A 482 -18.62 7.90 10.86
C THR A 482 -18.12 7.95 12.29
N LEU A 483 -18.89 7.37 13.21
CA LEU A 483 -18.47 7.11 14.59
C LEU A 483 -17.97 5.68 14.68
N PHE A 484 -16.90 5.43 15.41
CA PHE A 484 -16.38 4.08 15.54
C PHE A 484 -15.69 3.81 16.88
N SER A 485 -15.66 2.54 17.24
CA SER A 485 -14.91 2.02 18.38
C SER A 485 -14.15 0.78 17.98
N LYS A 486 -12.96 0.60 18.54
CA LYS A 486 -12.09 -0.58 18.37
C LYS A 486 -11.74 -1.16 19.74
N VAL A 487 -11.57 -2.46 19.76
CA VAL A 487 -11.09 -3.17 20.94
C VAL A 487 -9.89 -4.00 20.52
N TYR A 488 -8.79 -3.81 21.21
CA TYR A 488 -7.54 -4.52 20.99
C TYR A 488 -7.33 -5.51 22.13
N ASN A 489 -7.23 -6.79 21.79
CA ASN A 489 -6.82 -7.84 22.69
C ASN A 489 -5.51 -8.45 22.18
N PHE A 490 -4.57 -8.62 23.09
CA PHE A 490 -3.23 -9.09 22.80
C PHE A 490 -2.81 -10.08 23.85
N SER A 491 -2.31 -11.23 23.41
CA SER A 491 -1.65 -12.18 24.29
C SER A 491 -0.32 -12.64 23.71
N SER A 492 0.67 -12.82 24.56
CA SER A 492 1.99 -13.33 24.17
C SER A 492 2.55 -14.31 25.19
N LEU A 493 3.22 -15.33 24.68
CA LEU A 493 4.03 -16.28 25.44
C LEU A 493 5.46 -16.21 24.90
N LEU A 494 6.40 -15.78 25.72
CA LEU A 494 7.82 -15.76 25.40
C LEU A 494 8.56 -16.68 26.37
N ILE A 495 9.41 -17.52 25.82
CA ILE A 495 10.28 -18.38 26.58
C ILE A 495 11.71 -17.90 26.33
N GLY A 496 12.29 -17.22 27.33
CA GLY A 496 13.68 -16.80 27.36
C GLY A 496 14.53 -17.86 28.01
N GLN A 497 15.73 -18.06 27.52
CA GLN A 497 16.69 -18.95 28.14
C GLN A 497 17.86 -18.14 28.68
N ASP A 498 18.16 -18.29 29.94
CA ASP A 498 19.28 -17.67 30.60
C ASP A 498 20.59 -18.42 30.28
N TRP A 499 21.74 -17.80 30.51
CA TRP A 499 23.07 -18.37 30.24
C TRP A 499 23.36 -19.67 31.00
N ASP A 500 22.64 -19.93 32.07
CA ASP A 500 22.75 -21.16 32.86
C ASP A 500 21.82 -22.30 32.37
N GLY A 501 21.07 -22.04 31.29
CA GLY A 501 20.12 -22.98 30.69
C GLY A 501 18.75 -23.01 31.37
N THR A 502 18.48 -22.09 32.32
CA THR A 502 17.13 -21.96 32.91
C THR A 502 16.21 -21.23 31.97
N ASN A 503 15.00 -21.79 31.79
CA ASN A 503 13.96 -21.16 30.99
C ASN A 503 13.11 -20.21 31.84
N THR A 504 13.03 -18.95 31.45
CA THR A 504 12.13 -17.97 32.05
C THR A 504 10.95 -17.74 31.12
N THR A 505 9.74 -18.01 31.59
CA THR A 505 8.51 -17.84 30.84
C THR A 505 7.86 -16.50 31.16
N PHE A 506 7.53 -15.74 30.13
CA PHE A 506 6.81 -14.48 30.23
C PHE A 506 5.47 -14.60 29.50
N GLU A 507 4.39 -14.41 30.23
CA GLU A 507 3.04 -14.32 29.70
C GLU A 507 2.54 -12.88 29.83
N ASN A 508 1.93 -12.35 28.77
CA ASN A 508 1.33 -11.03 28.79
C ASN A 508 -0.05 -11.09 28.14
N GLU A 509 -1.03 -10.47 28.80
CA GLU A 509 -2.38 -10.30 28.25
C GLU A 509 -2.82 -8.86 28.46
N LEU A 510 -3.23 -8.21 27.35
CA LEU A 510 -3.60 -6.79 27.34
C LEU A 510 -4.93 -6.61 26.62
N PHE A 511 -5.74 -5.71 27.18
CA PHE A 511 -6.98 -5.26 26.61
C PHE A 511 -7.00 -3.72 26.57
N LYS A 512 -7.22 -3.14 25.38
CA LYS A 512 -7.24 -1.68 25.19
C LYS A 512 -8.45 -1.27 24.34
N PRO A 513 -9.26 -0.28 24.75
CA PRO A 513 -10.33 0.29 23.95
C PRO A 513 -9.84 1.50 23.15
N GLY A 514 -10.17 1.58 21.88
CA GLY A 514 -9.97 2.73 21.03
C GLY A 514 -11.30 3.26 20.49
N TYR A 515 -11.33 4.52 20.06
CA TYR A 515 -12.53 5.15 19.51
C TYR A 515 -12.18 6.32 18.61
N GLY A 516 -13.11 6.70 17.75
CA GLY A 516 -12.85 7.80 16.84
C GLY A 516 -14.08 8.28 16.08
N LEU A 517 -13.83 9.32 15.33
CA LEU A 517 -14.80 10.03 14.51
C LEU A 517 -14.14 10.45 13.21
N ALA A 518 -14.85 10.29 12.08
CA ALA A 518 -14.41 10.83 10.79
C ALA A 518 -15.61 11.47 10.07
N SER A 519 -15.44 12.71 9.62
CA SER A 519 -16.50 13.49 8.97
C SER A 519 -15.99 14.12 7.68
N ALA A 520 -16.83 14.13 6.64
CA ALA A 520 -16.64 14.88 5.41
C ALA A 520 -17.84 15.76 5.15
N TYR A 521 -17.60 17.04 4.84
CA TYR A 521 -18.64 18.00 4.48
C TYR A 521 -18.39 18.58 3.09
N GLN A 522 -19.35 18.36 2.18
CA GLN A 522 -19.35 18.94 0.86
C GLN A 522 -19.92 20.36 0.90
N VAL A 523 -19.03 21.36 0.97
CA VAL A 523 -19.39 22.78 1.05
C VAL A 523 -20.02 23.27 -0.26
N SER A 524 -19.44 22.84 -1.39
CA SER A 524 -19.93 23.09 -2.74
C SER A 524 -19.49 21.91 -3.63
N ASP A 525 -19.94 21.84 -4.88
CA ASP A 525 -19.51 20.81 -5.82
C ASP A 525 -17.98 20.73 -6.01
N GLN A 526 -17.29 21.82 -5.69
CA GLN A 526 -15.85 21.98 -5.88
C GLN A 526 -15.05 21.85 -4.60
N LEU A 527 -15.65 22.06 -3.42
CA LEU A 527 -14.94 22.16 -2.15
C LEU A 527 -15.50 21.17 -1.13
N ARG A 528 -14.62 20.34 -0.59
CA ARG A 528 -14.89 19.40 0.50
C ARG A 528 -13.94 19.65 1.66
N LEU A 529 -14.50 19.64 2.86
CA LEU A 529 -13.75 19.67 4.11
C LEU A 529 -13.85 18.32 4.80
N LYS A 530 -12.76 17.90 5.43
CA LYS A 530 -12.68 16.65 6.21
C LYS A 530 -12.11 16.94 7.59
N ALA A 531 -12.63 16.25 8.59
CA ALA A 531 -12.08 16.28 9.94
C ALA A 531 -12.14 14.87 10.53
N SER A 532 -11.07 14.43 11.18
CA SER A 532 -11.07 13.13 11.83
C SER A 532 -10.25 13.14 13.12
N TYR A 533 -10.66 12.28 14.06
CA TYR A 533 -10.00 12.02 15.33
C TYR A 533 -10.04 10.54 15.64
N GLU A 534 -8.94 9.99 16.17
CA GLU A 534 -8.87 8.63 16.69
C GLU A 534 -7.96 8.57 17.91
N HIS A 535 -8.46 7.95 18.97
CA HIS A 535 -7.66 7.41 20.07
C HIS A 535 -7.32 5.97 19.74
N ALA A 536 -6.08 5.71 19.35
CA ALA A 536 -5.63 4.43 18.80
C ALA A 536 -4.52 3.78 19.64
N PHE A 537 -4.43 2.47 19.55
CA PHE A 537 -3.33 1.68 20.10
C PHE A 537 -2.64 0.86 19.02
N ARG A 538 -1.32 0.73 19.13
CA ARG A 538 -0.53 -0.22 18.36
C ARG A 538 0.03 -1.31 19.29
N LEU A 539 -0.25 -2.53 18.95
CA LEU A 539 0.25 -3.70 19.67
C LEU A 539 1.68 -4.03 19.23
N PRO A 540 2.58 -4.41 20.14
CA PRO A 540 3.92 -4.85 19.78
C PRO A 540 3.90 -6.01 18.78
N ASP A 541 4.89 -6.07 17.89
CA ASP A 541 5.05 -7.17 16.93
C ASP A 541 6.00 -8.26 17.44
N GLY A 542 5.89 -9.46 16.86
CA GLY A 542 6.75 -10.57 17.22
C GLY A 542 8.24 -10.26 17.11
N TYR A 543 8.64 -9.53 16.05
CA TYR A 543 10.04 -9.11 15.88
C TYR A 543 10.51 -8.13 16.95
N GLU A 544 9.64 -7.24 17.44
CA GLU A 544 9.95 -6.28 18.51
C GLU A 544 10.06 -6.98 19.86
N MET A 545 9.16 -7.92 20.15
CA MET A 545 9.15 -8.65 21.43
C MET A 545 10.16 -9.77 21.49
N PHE A 546 10.30 -10.53 20.39
CA PHE A 546 11.13 -11.73 20.37
C PHE A 546 12.59 -11.43 20.05
N GLY A 547 12.85 -10.32 19.30
CA GLY A 547 14.17 -10.05 18.73
C GLY A 547 14.49 -10.93 17.53
N ASP A 548 15.77 -10.98 17.17
CA ASP A 548 16.30 -11.81 16.07
C ASP A 548 17.15 -12.99 16.55
N GLY A 549 17.30 -13.12 17.86
CA GLY A 549 18.10 -14.17 18.46
C GLY A 549 19.62 -14.01 18.33
N LEU A 550 20.11 -12.91 17.71
CA LEU A 550 21.50 -12.65 17.44
C LEU A 550 21.97 -11.32 18.05
N LEU A 551 21.55 -10.22 17.45
CA LEU A 551 21.95 -8.86 17.82
C LEU A 551 20.81 -8.05 18.42
N LEU A 552 19.58 -8.45 18.16
CA LEU A 552 18.38 -7.83 18.70
C LEU A 552 17.83 -8.68 19.83
N LEU A 553 17.94 -8.16 21.05
CA LEU A 553 17.49 -8.82 22.26
C LEU A 553 15.96 -8.81 22.37
N SER A 554 15.38 -9.84 22.94
CA SER A 554 13.96 -9.91 23.26
C SER A 554 13.57 -8.91 24.35
N ASN A 555 12.35 -8.36 24.27
CA ASN A 555 11.74 -7.57 25.34
C ASN A 555 10.28 -7.98 25.56
N PRO A 556 10.03 -8.90 26.50
CA PRO A 556 8.67 -9.36 26.80
C PRO A 556 7.81 -8.32 27.51
N GLN A 557 8.40 -7.24 28.03
CA GLN A 557 7.71 -6.19 28.81
C GLN A 557 7.19 -5.04 27.96
N LEU A 558 7.31 -5.09 26.63
CA LEU A 558 6.83 -4.04 25.74
C LEU A 558 5.33 -3.80 25.93
N GLN A 559 4.99 -2.52 26.12
CA GLN A 559 3.62 -2.02 26.21
C GLN A 559 3.14 -1.53 24.85
N PRO A 560 1.83 -1.57 24.58
CA PRO A 560 1.26 -0.95 23.39
C PRO A 560 1.54 0.54 23.33
N GLU A 561 1.94 1.03 22.15
CA GLU A 561 1.96 2.46 21.86
C GLU A 561 0.53 3.02 21.83
N LYS A 562 0.36 4.25 22.23
CA LYS A 562 -0.91 4.96 22.23
C LYS A 562 -0.78 6.28 21.49
N SER A 563 -1.79 6.68 20.71
CA SER A 563 -1.79 7.97 20.01
C SER A 563 -3.17 8.57 19.92
N ASP A 564 -3.22 9.90 20.12
CA ASP A 564 -4.35 10.75 19.79
C ASP A 564 -4.07 11.44 18.44
N ASN A 565 -4.83 11.05 17.41
CA ASN A 565 -4.63 11.46 16.03
C ASN A 565 -5.72 12.43 15.58
N PHE A 566 -5.33 13.65 15.17
CA PHE A 566 -6.22 14.66 14.60
C PHE A 566 -5.81 14.96 13.16
N ASN A 567 -6.80 15.05 12.26
CA ASN A 567 -6.61 15.57 10.91
C ASN A 567 -7.68 16.61 10.58
N LEU A 568 -7.26 17.60 9.79
CA LEU A 568 -8.15 18.59 9.16
C LEU A 568 -7.72 18.73 7.70
N GLY A 569 -8.59 18.34 6.79
CA GLY A 569 -8.32 18.30 5.35
C GLY A 569 -9.26 19.21 4.56
N MET A 570 -8.75 19.73 3.45
CA MET A 570 -9.49 20.47 2.44
C MET A 570 -9.14 19.91 1.07
N GLN A 571 -10.16 19.58 0.29
CA GLN A 571 -10.03 19.12 -1.09
C GLN A 571 -10.82 20.08 -2.00
N TYR A 572 -10.14 20.60 -3.01
CA TYR A 572 -10.71 21.48 -4.03
C TYR A 572 -10.50 20.88 -5.40
N GLN A 573 -11.59 20.72 -6.16
CA GLN A 573 -11.55 20.20 -7.53
C GLN A 573 -12.36 21.14 -8.42
N LYS A 574 -11.76 21.59 -9.52
CA LYS A 574 -12.44 22.44 -10.49
C LYS A 574 -12.03 22.13 -11.91
N GLN A 575 -13.03 22.03 -12.78
CA GLN A 575 -12.85 21.95 -14.20
C GLN A 575 -13.04 23.34 -14.83
N PHE A 576 -12.05 23.78 -15.60
CA PHE A 576 -12.08 25.04 -16.37
C PHE A 576 -12.29 24.72 -17.85
N GLY A 577 -13.45 25.05 -18.39
CA GLY A 577 -13.83 24.67 -19.75
C GLY A 577 -13.91 23.14 -19.93
N LYS A 578 -13.56 22.66 -21.13
CA LYS A 578 -13.67 21.22 -21.47
C LYS A 578 -12.37 20.45 -21.17
N ASN A 579 -11.23 21.13 -21.09
CA ASN A 579 -9.93 20.48 -21.18
C ASN A 579 -8.98 20.76 -20.00
N GLN A 580 -9.37 21.58 -19.02
CA GLN A 580 -8.49 21.91 -17.90
C GLN A 580 -9.12 21.46 -16.58
N GLN A 581 -8.36 20.74 -15.79
CA GLN A 581 -8.76 20.29 -14.47
C GLN A 581 -7.66 20.67 -13.47
N VAL A 582 -8.06 21.21 -12.33
CA VAL A 582 -7.20 21.49 -11.18
C VAL A 582 -7.77 20.75 -9.99
N GLU A 583 -6.92 20.02 -9.32
CA GLU A 583 -7.19 19.44 -8.01
C GLU A 583 -6.16 19.98 -7.03
N ALA A 584 -6.62 20.43 -5.87
CA ALA A 584 -5.75 20.90 -4.80
C ALA A 584 -6.18 20.28 -3.48
N GLU A 585 -5.22 19.85 -2.71
CA GLU A 585 -5.42 19.26 -1.40
C GLU A 585 -4.52 19.93 -0.37
N LEU A 586 -5.08 20.19 0.82
CA LEU A 586 -4.36 20.67 1.98
C LEU A 586 -4.81 19.87 3.20
N ASN A 587 -3.86 19.31 3.91
CA ASN A 587 -4.12 18.53 5.12
C ASN A 587 -3.22 18.98 6.25
N PHE A 588 -3.80 19.24 7.43
CA PHE A 588 -3.11 19.48 8.69
C PHE A 588 -3.28 18.28 9.59
N PHE A 589 -2.23 17.93 10.31
CA PHE A 589 -2.26 16.83 11.25
C PHE A 589 -1.57 17.14 12.58
N LEU A 590 -2.07 16.51 13.62
CA LEU A 590 -1.47 16.48 14.95
C LEU A 590 -1.56 15.05 15.48
N ARG A 591 -0.44 14.51 15.96
CA ARG A 591 -0.32 13.20 16.60
C ARG A 591 0.34 13.39 17.95
N ASP A 592 -0.32 13.00 19.00
CA ASP A 592 0.24 12.94 20.36
C ASP A 592 0.43 11.46 20.70
N THR A 593 1.68 11.01 20.77
CA THR A 593 2.01 9.59 20.91
C THR A 593 2.76 9.37 22.20
N GLU A 594 2.33 8.36 22.98
CA GLU A 594 2.95 7.92 24.23
C GLU A 594 3.46 6.48 24.08
N ASP A 595 4.44 6.11 24.92
CA ASP A 595 5.03 4.76 24.98
C ASP A 595 5.61 4.27 23.63
N LEU A 596 6.23 5.15 22.84
CA LEU A 596 6.82 4.81 21.56
C LEU A 596 7.81 3.64 21.68
N ILE A 597 7.60 2.60 20.89
CA ILE A 597 8.52 1.46 20.77
C ILE A 597 9.65 1.83 19.82
N ARG A 598 10.87 1.87 20.36
CA ARG A 598 12.08 2.21 19.60
C ARG A 598 13.20 1.24 19.88
N ILE A 599 14.09 1.11 18.90
CA ILE A 599 15.30 0.34 19.06
C ILE A 599 16.33 1.19 19.83
N GLU A 600 16.90 0.63 20.87
CA GLU A 600 18.01 1.20 21.65
C GLU A 600 19.22 0.28 21.55
N ALA A 601 20.39 0.88 21.26
CA ALA A 601 21.64 0.15 21.20
C ALA A 601 22.25 0.03 22.62
N THR A 602 22.58 -1.19 23.03
CA THR A 602 23.18 -1.50 24.32
C THR A 602 24.51 -2.22 24.06
N GLY A 603 25.56 -1.44 23.81
CA GLY A 603 26.88 -1.98 23.45
C GLY A 603 26.87 -2.59 22.04
N LEU A 604 27.07 -3.91 21.92
CA LEU A 604 27.08 -4.63 20.64
C LEU A 604 25.69 -5.15 20.22
N THR A 605 24.72 -5.08 21.11
CA THR A 605 23.35 -5.55 20.88
C THR A 605 22.38 -4.36 20.83
N SER A 606 21.15 -4.63 20.44
CA SER A 606 20.05 -3.67 20.45
C SER A 606 18.82 -4.31 21.08
N GLN A 607 17.89 -3.51 21.57
CA GLN A 607 16.64 -3.96 22.12
C GLN A 607 15.54 -2.97 21.80
N TYR A 608 14.34 -3.43 21.55
CA TYR A 608 13.18 -2.54 21.51
C TYR A 608 12.70 -2.22 22.92
N VAL A 609 12.45 -0.95 23.17
CA VAL A 609 11.98 -0.44 24.47
C VAL A 609 10.88 0.58 24.25
N ASN A 610 9.98 0.71 25.22
CA ASN A 610 9.05 1.84 25.27
C ASN A 610 9.82 3.06 25.75
N GLN A 611 10.10 3.95 24.85
CA GLN A 611 10.89 5.13 25.12
C GLN A 611 10.17 6.36 24.64
N ARG A 612 9.78 7.22 25.60
CA ARG A 612 9.45 8.61 25.34
C ARG A 612 8.11 8.84 24.62
N ASP A 613 7.57 9.98 24.93
CA ASP A 613 6.41 10.54 24.26
C ASP A 613 6.88 11.43 23.12
N ALA A 614 6.09 11.50 22.06
CA ALA A 614 6.40 12.33 20.92
C ALA A 614 5.15 13.05 20.42
N ARG A 615 5.33 14.27 19.96
CA ARG A 615 4.31 15.02 19.22
C ARG A 615 4.77 15.22 17.79
N SER A 616 3.97 14.73 16.83
CA SER A 616 4.13 15.02 15.42
C SER A 616 3.05 16.02 14.99
N SER A 617 3.45 17.13 14.38
CA SER A 617 2.53 18.12 13.82
C SER A 617 3.06 18.62 12.49
N GLY A 618 2.16 18.91 11.53
CA GLY A 618 2.59 19.34 10.23
C GLY A 618 1.45 19.60 9.27
N PHE A 619 1.83 19.80 8.02
CA PHE A 619 0.89 19.95 6.91
C PHE A 619 1.41 19.25 5.65
N GLU A 620 0.48 18.92 4.80
CA GLU A 620 0.69 18.43 3.45
C GLU A 620 -0.12 19.28 2.49
N ALA A 621 0.48 19.62 1.35
CA ALA A 621 -0.21 20.30 0.27
C ALA A 621 0.09 19.59 -1.04
N ALA A 622 -0.91 19.43 -1.88
CA ALA A 622 -0.78 18.88 -3.23
C ALA A 622 -1.58 19.73 -4.22
N ILE A 623 -1.07 19.82 -5.43
CA ILE A 623 -1.78 20.40 -6.57
C ILE A 623 -1.51 19.54 -7.79
N ASN A 624 -2.58 19.14 -8.47
CA ASN A 624 -2.57 18.39 -9.71
C ASN A 624 -3.25 19.23 -10.78
N TYR A 625 -2.59 19.41 -11.90
CA TYR A 625 -3.10 20.12 -13.06
C TYR A 625 -3.09 19.21 -14.27
N GLN A 626 -4.20 19.14 -14.97
CA GLN A 626 -4.33 18.40 -16.21
C GLN A 626 -4.88 19.29 -17.32
N PHE A 627 -4.24 19.25 -18.49
CA PHE A 627 -4.69 19.90 -19.71
C PHE A 627 -5.03 18.84 -20.77
N GLY A 628 -6.31 18.56 -20.91
CA GLY A 628 -6.82 17.48 -21.77
C GLY A 628 -6.14 16.15 -21.43
N ARG A 629 -5.75 15.45 -22.49
CA ARG A 629 -4.93 14.23 -22.38
C ARG A 629 -3.46 14.49 -22.77
N ILE A 630 -3.08 15.77 -22.94
CA ILE A 630 -1.79 16.15 -23.54
C ILE A 630 -0.74 16.43 -22.47
N PHE A 631 -1.13 17.12 -21.39
CA PHE A 631 -0.19 17.59 -20.38
C PHE A 631 -0.73 17.40 -18.98
N PHE A 632 0.14 16.98 -18.07
CA PHE A 632 -0.14 16.96 -16.65
C PHE A 632 1.05 17.46 -15.84
N ALA A 633 0.76 18.06 -14.70
CA ALA A 633 1.74 18.55 -13.75
C ALA A 633 1.25 18.30 -12.33
N ASP A 634 2.06 17.61 -11.54
CA ASP A 634 1.77 17.31 -10.15
C ASP A 634 2.87 17.89 -9.26
N PHE A 635 2.48 18.48 -8.17
CA PHE A 635 3.38 18.98 -7.14
C PHE A 635 2.82 18.65 -5.77
N ASN A 636 3.64 18.13 -4.88
CA ASN A 636 3.30 18.03 -3.48
C ASN A 636 4.47 18.41 -2.58
N ILE A 637 4.15 18.89 -1.39
CA ILE A 637 5.10 19.22 -0.33
C ILE A 637 4.56 18.77 1.01
N SER A 638 5.46 18.27 1.85
CA SER A 638 5.13 17.80 3.19
C SER A 638 6.12 18.38 4.19
N TYR A 639 5.58 19.00 5.22
CA TYR A 639 6.33 19.48 6.36
C TYR A 639 5.82 18.79 7.64
N GLN A 640 6.74 18.25 8.42
CA GLN A 640 6.43 17.58 9.67
C GLN A 640 7.45 17.95 10.75
N ASN A 641 6.96 18.30 11.92
CA ASN A 641 7.78 18.59 13.09
C ASN A 641 7.50 17.56 14.18
N ILE A 642 8.44 16.65 14.38
CA ILE A 642 8.32 15.55 15.34
C ILE A 642 9.25 15.83 16.49
N ILE A 643 8.71 16.13 17.67
CA ILE A 643 9.48 16.53 18.85
C ILE A 643 9.30 15.53 19.99
N ASN A 644 10.33 15.36 20.78
CA ASN A 644 10.28 14.66 22.05
C ASN A 644 9.51 15.50 23.09
N THR A 645 8.43 14.94 23.65
CA THR A 645 7.61 15.59 24.67
C THR A 645 7.84 15.06 26.08
N SER A 646 8.70 14.06 26.25
CA SER A 646 9.10 13.55 27.57
C SER A 646 9.95 14.58 28.29
N ARG A 647 9.36 15.24 29.30
CA ARG A 647 10.00 16.31 30.05
C ARG A 647 11.05 15.82 31.05
N TYR A 648 10.83 14.63 31.60
CA TYR A 648 11.71 14.05 32.61
C TYR A 648 12.28 12.73 32.13
N GLU A 649 13.55 12.50 32.44
CA GLU A 649 14.29 11.29 32.16
C GLU A 649 15.15 10.94 33.39
N ASN A 650 14.99 9.75 33.94
CA ASN A 650 15.67 9.33 35.17
C ASN A 650 15.53 10.33 36.35
N GLY A 651 14.37 10.96 36.50
CA GLY A 651 14.09 11.91 37.58
C GLY A 651 14.62 13.33 37.37
N SER A 652 15.31 13.60 36.25
CA SER A 652 15.85 14.92 35.88
C SER A 652 15.15 15.46 34.62
N ILE A 653 15.20 16.78 34.41
CA ILE A 653 14.70 17.39 33.17
C ILE A 653 15.58 16.88 32.01
N SER A 654 14.93 16.31 31.00
CA SER A 654 15.61 15.78 29.82
C SER A 654 16.26 16.93 29.01
N TYR A 655 17.54 16.80 28.68
CA TYR A 655 18.27 17.76 27.84
C TYR A 655 17.76 17.81 26.39
N ILE A 656 17.01 16.79 25.98
CA ILE A 656 16.42 16.67 24.63
C ILE A 656 14.90 16.93 24.62
N TYR A 657 14.37 17.49 25.72
CA TYR A 657 12.98 17.93 25.78
C TYR A 657 12.70 19.01 24.72
N LYS A 658 11.68 18.77 23.87
CA LYS A 658 11.35 19.56 22.68
C LYS A 658 12.35 19.51 21.53
N ASP A 659 13.37 18.70 21.62
CA ASP A 659 14.21 18.42 20.45
C ASP A 659 13.43 17.70 19.37
N ARG A 660 13.73 18.01 18.11
CA ARG A 660 13.24 17.24 16.98
C ARG A 660 13.87 15.84 17.03
N ILE A 661 13.02 14.82 16.87
CA ILE A 661 13.47 13.43 16.85
C ILE A 661 14.41 13.24 15.65
N PRO A 662 15.64 12.72 15.87
CA PRO A 662 16.63 12.56 14.81
C PRO A 662 16.27 11.41 13.84
N ASN A 663 16.97 11.38 12.70
CA ASN A 663 16.85 10.37 11.67
C ASN A 663 15.46 10.28 11.02
N ILE A 664 14.74 11.41 10.98
CA ILE A 664 13.43 11.53 10.30
C ILE A 664 13.45 12.78 9.41
N PRO A 665 13.24 12.66 8.09
CA PRO A 665 13.07 13.79 7.20
C PRO A 665 11.89 14.66 7.66
N TYR A 666 12.06 15.97 7.68
CA TYR A 666 11.02 16.88 8.14
C TYR A 666 10.41 17.76 7.04
N LEU A 667 11.09 17.88 5.90
CA LEU A 667 10.62 18.62 4.73
C LEU A 667 11.03 17.85 3.48
N PHE A 668 10.05 17.53 2.66
CA PHE A 668 10.26 16.86 1.38
C PHE A 668 9.16 17.25 0.39
N SER A 669 9.47 17.12 -0.89
CA SER A 669 8.52 17.43 -1.96
C SER A 669 8.73 16.53 -3.17
N ASN A 670 7.64 16.31 -3.93
CA ASN A 670 7.66 15.58 -5.18
C ASN A 670 7.07 16.46 -6.29
N GLN A 671 7.66 16.35 -7.47
CA GLN A 671 7.24 17.04 -8.69
C GLN A 671 7.12 16.03 -9.81
N SER A 672 6.13 16.20 -10.67
CA SER A 672 5.95 15.40 -11.87
C SER A 672 5.45 16.30 -13.01
N LEU A 673 6.07 16.17 -14.16
CA LEU A 673 5.63 16.83 -15.40
C LEU A 673 5.55 15.76 -16.49
N GLY A 674 4.44 15.72 -17.20
CA GLY A 674 4.28 14.76 -18.28
C GLY A 674 3.58 15.35 -19.48
N VAL A 675 4.02 14.91 -20.64
CA VAL A 675 3.36 15.17 -21.92
C VAL A 675 3.04 13.84 -22.59
N GLN A 676 1.89 13.77 -23.21
CA GLN A 676 1.50 12.61 -23.99
C GLN A 676 0.82 13.00 -25.28
N GLN A 677 1.03 12.21 -26.31
CA GLN A 677 0.46 12.38 -27.64
C GLN A 677 -0.18 11.07 -28.07
N GLU A 678 -1.45 11.13 -28.44
CA GLU A 678 -2.19 10.01 -29.04
C GLU A 678 -2.02 10.06 -30.58
N ASP A 679 -2.17 8.91 -31.24
CA ASP A 679 -2.11 8.74 -32.68
C ASP A 679 -0.85 9.35 -33.35
N MET A 680 0.32 9.22 -32.70
CA MET A 680 1.53 9.86 -33.13
C MET A 680 2.21 9.11 -34.28
N LEU A 681 2.39 7.80 -34.20
CA LEU A 681 3.05 6.96 -35.20
C LEU A 681 2.04 6.05 -35.92
N ARG A 682 1.01 5.59 -35.21
CA ARG A 682 -0.07 4.74 -35.72
C ARG A 682 -1.37 5.15 -35.06
N LYS A 683 -2.50 4.79 -35.67
CA LYS A 683 -3.80 4.92 -35.04
C LYS A 683 -3.85 4.09 -33.74
N ASP A 684 -4.47 4.63 -32.70
CA ASP A 684 -4.63 3.99 -31.40
C ASP A 684 -3.30 3.71 -30.67
N ASP A 685 -2.26 4.47 -30.98
CA ASP A 685 -1.02 4.50 -30.20
C ASP A 685 -0.96 5.71 -29.27
N ARG A 686 -0.09 5.63 -28.26
CA ARG A 686 0.17 6.73 -27.33
C ARG A 686 1.65 6.76 -26.98
N LEU A 687 2.27 7.92 -27.15
CA LEU A 687 3.62 8.20 -26.66
C LEU A 687 3.52 9.14 -25.45
N SER A 688 4.16 8.81 -24.34
CA SER A 688 4.19 9.62 -23.12
C SER A 688 5.63 9.81 -22.66
N LEU A 689 5.99 11.04 -22.33
CA LEU A 689 7.26 11.41 -21.71
C LEU A 689 6.96 12.03 -20.35
N GLN A 690 7.56 11.49 -19.28
CA GLN A 690 7.40 11.96 -17.91
C GLN A 690 8.75 12.29 -17.30
N TRP A 691 8.87 13.44 -16.68
CA TRP A 691 9.94 13.82 -15.77
C TRP A 691 9.42 13.85 -14.33
N ARG A 692 10.23 13.42 -13.40
CA ARG A 692 9.92 13.37 -11.96
C ARG A 692 11.09 13.93 -11.17
N GLY A 693 10.79 14.66 -10.10
CA GLY A 693 11.75 15.15 -9.12
C GLY A 693 11.33 14.78 -7.70
N HIS A 694 12.28 14.40 -6.87
CA HIS A 694 12.08 14.14 -5.44
C HIS A 694 13.14 14.89 -4.65
N PHE A 695 12.70 15.79 -3.76
CA PHE A 695 13.55 16.60 -2.89
C PHE A 695 13.34 16.20 -1.42
N VAL A 696 14.45 16.07 -0.70
CA VAL A 696 14.47 15.88 0.75
C VAL A 696 15.45 16.87 1.34
N GLU A 697 15.00 17.67 2.34
CA GLU A 697 15.85 18.61 3.07
C GLU A 697 16.77 17.86 4.05
N GLN A 698 17.93 18.41 4.31
CA GLN A 698 18.91 17.83 5.24
C GLN A 698 18.32 17.60 6.63
N TYR A 699 18.74 16.54 7.29
CA TYR A 699 18.31 16.23 8.66
C TYR A 699 19.40 15.56 9.47
N PHE A 700 19.31 15.69 10.82
CA PHE A 700 20.29 15.14 11.74
C PHE A 700 20.02 13.67 12.06
N LEU A 701 21.13 12.92 12.29
CA LEU A 701 21.07 11.55 12.79
C LEU A 701 21.21 11.45 14.31
N LYS A 702 21.56 12.56 14.96
CA LYS A 702 21.67 12.70 16.42
C LYS A 702 20.80 13.86 16.91
N TRP A 703 20.49 13.83 18.19
CA TRP A 703 19.68 14.86 18.84
C TRP A 703 20.26 16.26 18.65
N PRO A 704 19.45 17.26 18.27
CA PRO A 704 19.92 18.62 18.02
C PRO A 704 20.66 19.26 19.20
N SER A 705 20.18 19.05 20.43
CA SER A 705 20.77 19.61 21.65
C SER A 705 22.02 18.87 22.16
N LEU A 706 22.33 17.66 21.66
CA LEU A 706 23.46 16.89 22.12
C LEU A 706 24.65 16.98 21.16
N GLY A 707 25.86 17.20 21.72
CA GLY A 707 27.11 17.26 20.97
C GLY A 707 27.35 18.56 20.20
N SER A 708 28.49 18.68 19.54
CA SER A 708 28.82 19.82 18.67
C SER A 708 28.15 19.67 17.29
N ALA A 709 28.07 20.74 16.52
CA ALA A 709 27.55 20.71 15.16
C ALA A 709 28.26 19.68 14.27
N ASP A 710 29.59 19.58 14.39
CA ASP A 710 30.42 18.67 13.60
C ASP A 710 30.24 17.18 13.97
N SER A 711 29.74 16.89 15.18
CA SER A 711 29.51 15.51 15.66
C SER A 711 28.11 14.96 15.35
N LYS A 712 27.22 15.75 14.76
CA LYS A 712 25.78 15.39 14.61
C LYS A 712 25.49 14.43 13.47
N HIS A 713 26.39 14.12 12.61
CA HIS A 713 26.13 13.33 11.40
C HIS A 713 24.86 13.79 10.68
N ILE A 714 24.99 14.24 9.46
CA ILE A 714 23.92 14.83 8.68
C ILE A 714 23.68 13.98 7.45
N ILE A 715 22.41 13.69 7.14
CA ILE A 715 22.01 13.34 5.80
C ILE A 715 21.84 14.67 5.05
N PRO A 716 22.63 14.92 3.98
CA PRO A 716 22.55 16.19 3.25
C PRO A 716 21.25 16.33 2.49
N SER A 717 20.88 17.55 2.10
CA SER A 717 19.77 17.78 1.17
C SER A 717 20.02 17.06 -0.15
N GLN A 718 18.98 16.41 -0.68
CA GLN A 718 19.07 15.57 -1.86
C GLN A 718 17.97 15.91 -2.85
N TYR A 719 18.34 15.93 -4.14
CA TYR A 719 17.37 16.09 -5.23
C TYR A 719 17.61 15.03 -6.30
N VAL A 720 16.68 14.10 -6.40
CA VAL A 720 16.73 12.98 -7.34
C VAL A 720 15.78 13.25 -8.48
N GLN A 721 16.21 13.05 -9.72
CA GLN A 721 15.42 13.27 -10.91
C GLN A 721 15.37 12.02 -11.77
N ASP A 722 14.19 11.69 -12.29
CA ASP A 722 13.96 10.56 -13.16
C ASP A 722 13.26 11.00 -14.44
N VAL A 723 13.50 10.30 -15.53
CA VAL A 723 12.81 10.50 -16.81
C VAL A 723 12.36 9.14 -17.34
N GLU A 724 11.15 9.10 -17.85
CA GLU A 724 10.57 7.88 -18.41
C GLU A 724 9.82 8.19 -19.72
N LEU A 725 10.09 7.39 -20.75
CA LEU A 725 9.40 7.39 -22.03
C LEU A 725 8.59 6.08 -22.14
N THR A 726 7.29 6.20 -22.40
CA THR A 726 6.40 5.05 -22.57
C THR A 726 5.72 5.14 -23.94
N TYR A 727 5.74 4.05 -24.69
CA TYR A 727 5.05 3.87 -25.96
C TYR A 727 4.06 2.71 -25.86
N SER A 728 2.78 3.01 -26.06
CA SER A 728 1.68 2.05 -25.99
C SER A 728 1.06 1.92 -27.39
N MET A 729 0.83 0.69 -27.86
CA MET A 729 0.22 0.38 -29.16
C MET A 729 -1.07 -0.42 -28.97
N GLU A 730 -1.94 -0.38 -29.99
CA GLU A 730 -3.21 -1.10 -30.02
C GLU A 730 -4.00 -0.90 -28.72
N SER A 731 -4.28 0.38 -28.40
CA SER A 731 -5.01 0.78 -27.19
C SER A 731 -4.42 0.21 -25.88
N GLY A 732 -3.09 0.05 -25.82
CA GLY A 732 -2.40 -0.44 -24.61
C GLY A 732 -2.18 -1.94 -24.54
N LYS A 733 -2.45 -2.68 -25.63
CA LYS A 733 -2.17 -4.13 -25.70
C LYS A 733 -0.66 -4.42 -25.65
N TYR A 734 0.15 -3.64 -26.35
CA TYR A 734 1.61 -3.72 -26.31
C TYR A 734 2.18 -2.41 -25.75
N ASN A 735 3.03 -2.50 -24.76
CA ASN A 735 3.61 -1.33 -24.10
C ASN A 735 5.12 -1.51 -23.95
N PHE A 736 5.87 -0.46 -24.25
CA PHE A 736 7.32 -0.40 -24.10
C PHE A 736 7.68 0.85 -23.30
N SER A 737 8.50 0.72 -22.26
CA SER A 737 8.93 1.82 -21.45
C SER A 737 10.44 1.81 -21.26
N LEU A 738 11.05 2.98 -21.38
CA LEU A 738 12.45 3.22 -21.13
C LEU A 738 12.57 4.28 -20.04
N ALA A 739 13.18 3.94 -18.92
CA ALA A 739 13.40 4.84 -17.80
C ALA A 739 14.88 5.05 -17.52
N CYS A 740 15.20 6.27 -17.09
CA CYS A 740 16.47 6.64 -16.48
C CYS A 740 16.17 7.19 -15.08
N THR A 741 16.56 6.47 -14.05
CA THR A 741 16.44 6.90 -12.65
C THR A 741 17.73 7.57 -12.20
N ASN A 742 17.62 8.52 -11.27
CA ASN A 742 18.73 9.34 -10.79
C ASN A 742 19.54 9.97 -11.97
N LEU A 743 18.86 10.70 -12.84
CA LEU A 743 19.40 11.26 -14.07
C LEU A 743 20.70 12.06 -13.86
N ALA A 744 20.76 12.83 -12.77
CA ALA A 744 21.94 13.62 -12.40
C ALA A 744 23.09 12.80 -11.80
N ASN A 745 22.88 11.48 -11.57
CA ASN A 745 23.82 10.60 -10.85
C ASN A 745 24.22 11.17 -9.48
N ALA A 746 23.23 11.72 -8.76
CA ALA A 746 23.42 12.24 -7.41
C ALA A 746 23.81 11.12 -6.44
N ARG A 747 24.66 11.46 -5.45
CA ARG A 747 24.90 10.56 -4.31
C ARG A 747 23.72 10.62 -3.36
N VAL A 748 23.01 9.53 -3.19
CA VAL A 748 21.79 9.45 -2.40
C VAL A 748 22.00 8.58 -1.16
N PHE A 749 21.61 9.12 0.00
CA PHE A 749 21.68 8.45 1.29
C PHE A 749 20.34 8.60 2.00
N ASP A 750 19.65 7.49 2.22
CA ASP A 750 18.42 7.47 3.03
C ASP A 750 18.74 7.10 4.49
N HIS A 751 19.84 6.37 4.69
CA HIS A 751 20.40 6.00 5.99
C HIS A 751 21.89 6.38 6.07
N PHE A 752 22.37 6.52 7.28
CA PHE A 752 23.75 6.92 7.49
C PHE A 752 24.73 5.96 6.82
N ARG A 753 25.58 6.49 5.95
CA ARG A 753 26.59 5.74 5.18
C ARG A 753 26.06 4.61 4.30
N LEU A 754 24.75 4.47 4.12
CA LEU A 754 24.19 3.51 3.19
C LEU A 754 23.85 4.20 1.86
N GLN A 755 24.80 4.17 0.93
CA GLN A 755 24.64 4.80 -0.38
C GLN A 755 23.70 3.96 -1.26
N ARG A 756 22.71 4.63 -1.85
CA ARG A 756 21.79 4.05 -2.82
C ARG A 756 22.44 3.94 -4.22
N PRO A 757 21.82 3.15 -5.15
CA PRO A 757 22.24 3.11 -6.54
C PRO A 757 22.33 4.51 -7.17
N GLY A 758 23.40 4.76 -7.95
CA GLY A 758 23.51 5.93 -8.81
C GLY A 758 22.56 5.87 -10.00
N ARG A 759 22.92 6.54 -11.10
CA ARG A 759 22.11 6.51 -12.34
C ARG A 759 21.90 5.08 -12.82
N ALA A 760 20.63 4.75 -13.13
CA ALA A 760 20.26 3.45 -13.64
C ALA A 760 19.27 3.56 -14.81
N PHE A 761 19.34 2.61 -15.73
CA PHE A 761 18.45 2.51 -16.88
C PHE A 761 17.63 1.24 -16.76
N GLN A 762 16.38 1.29 -17.22
CA GLN A 762 15.49 0.15 -17.27
C GLN A 762 14.64 0.18 -18.52
N LEU A 763 14.49 -0.96 -19.17
CA LEU A 763 13.60 -1.20 -20.32
C LEU A 763 12.53 -2.21 -19.88
N LYS A 764 11.26 -1.93 -20.14
CA LYS A 764 10.13 -2.82 -19.86
C LYS A 764 9.32 -3.04 -21.13
N ALA A 765 8.91 -4.29 -21.34
CA ALA A 765 7.89 -4.68 -22.32
C ALA A 765 6.71 -5.29 -21.57
N ARG A 766 5.47 -4.94 -21.94
CA ARG A 766 4.24 -5.48 -21.36
C ARG A 766 3.25 -5.83 -22.46
N TYR A 767 2.65 -6.99 -22.34
CA TYR A 767 1.52 -7.45 -23.13
C TYR A 767 0.29 -7.55 -22.24
N PHE A 768 -0.80 -6.89 -22.62
CA PHE A 768 -2.06 -6.91 -21.88
C PHE A 768 -3.24 -7.09 -22.83
N ILE A 769 -4.07 -8.07 -22.54
CA ILE A 769 -5.31 -8.35 -23.28
C ILE A 769 -6.44 -8.65 -22.31
N THR A 770 -7.61 -8.14 -22.61
CA THR A 770 -8.91 -8.51 -21.96
C THR A 770 -9.86 -8.99 -23.02
N GLN A 771 -10.74 -9.93 -22.69
CA GLN A 771 -11.88 -10.38 -23.51
C GLN A 771 -13.18 -9.96 -22.87
#